data_aef70d804ef5afcae3fb9a7ab21b2b37
#
_entry.id   aef70d804ef5afcae3fb9a7ab21b2b37
#
_cell.length_a   1.000
_cell.length_b   1.000
_cell.length_c   1.000
_cell.angle_alpha   90.00
_cell.angle_beta   90.00
_cell.angle_gamma   90.00
#
_symmetry.space_group_name_H-M   'P 1'
#
loop_
_entity.id
_entity.type
_entity.pdbx_description
1 polymer ?
#
loop_
_entity_poly.entity_id
_entity_poly.type
_entity_poly.pdbx_seq_one_letter_code
_entity_poly.pdbx_strand_id
1 'polypeptide(L)'
;MFEKNINRQYIRLPVLCVFCLGLIILLGAGFAHADGAAFDLAGPPVEMRVTRDGKTLPISRTANLQPGDRLWIHPDLPDTQSVHYLMVVAFLRGSTNPPPETWFTRVETWSKQAREEGIVVTVPQDAQQALLFLAPETGGDFNTLRNAVRGRPGTFVRASQDLNQASLDRSRLEAYLDDVKTASDEDPAELKERSVLLARSLNIKVDQQCFDKPTEQQAPCLTQNTDQLILDDGHSQSMVSALTSGPSSDLIVQASATPMAGTGYYSAYVGAVMDIARILNNLHIAEYQYIPALALPRNDQLNLKLNNPPSFRNPKSVIVVGLPAVEAAQLPPLRPVDPKQIFCLEKSPLVLPTEGAPLVFSTNLAHDFTLHVEDPAGNHLDLPAKAEAGRGGFVIDTHALAAVTGKLGPDATGTLRGHWGFAEFQGPRFLLRSAHAEKWTLPSADAQALIVGRDDVLHLTSECAPCVEKVTAKDHNGKDLKATWKASKPEELQVTVPLKNQSAGEVTLTIKQFGLNTPDELPLLSYSEAAHLDRFTINAGDKQGVLDGTRLDEVSSFELNGVHFVPAKLSRVQQNYELGLAIPNAATAANLQPDEKLVAHVGLKDGRILDLQTTVEAPRPKVTLMSKSVQPGPTASAIHLGSQDELPLEGRLLFFVKSDVPEKFPRAEKIEVATEDNAFDAVLSVADGSLVLQDAQSALALLDPLKSFGPSAFGPLQFRAVSAEGAKGDWQPLANVVRLPSLKEIRCPDAPDQQCKLSGTNLFLLDSVASNAQFTSPVPVPVGFVGSTLNVPRPNGTLLYIKLRDDPANVSTAVLPVLPEN
;
A
#
# COMPACT_ATOMS: atom_id res chain seq x y z
N MET A 1 10.34 74.74 26.50
CA MET A 1 11.08 75.39 27.64
C MET A 1 12.30 74.49 27.87
N PHE A 2 13.46 75.07 27.53
CA PHE A 2 14.85 74.74 27.87
C PHE A 2 15.34 73.31 27.53
N GLU A 3 16.09 73.09 26.46
CA GLU A 3 17.48 73.55 26.16
C GLU A 3 18.60 72.92 26.98
N LYS A 4 19.53 72.27 26.16
CA LYS A 4 20.99 72.28 26.25
C LYS A 4 21.69 71.41 27.30
N ASN A 5 22.66 70.59 26.98
CA ASN A 5 23.96 70.68 26.29
C ASN A 5 24.65 69.32 26.21
N ILE A 6 25.10 68.84 25.07
CA ILE A 6 26.45 68.98 24.42
C ILE A 6 27.62 68.70 25.39
N ASN A 7 28.38 67.58 25.27
CA ASN A 7 29.58 67.50 24.50
C ASN A 7 30.43 66.22 24.62
N ARG A 8 30.93 65.78 23.49
CA ARG A 8 32.23 65.12 23.26
C ARG A 8 32.69 63.92 24.08
N GLN A 9 32.57 62.74 23.41
CA GLN A 9 33.75 61.82 23.27
C GLN A 9 33.39 60.74 22.25
N TYR A 10 33.55 61.08 21.01
CA TYR A 10 33.49 60.10 19.91
C TYR A 10 34.61 60.41 18.95
N ILE A 11 35.70 59.70 19.04
CA ILE A 11 36.66 59.44 17.95
C ILE A 11 37.60 58.37 18.52
N ARG A 12 37.34 57.11 18.28
CA ARG A 12 38.28 55.95 18.15
C ARG A 12 37.57 54.61 18.10
N LEU A 13 36.51 54.45 17.29
CA LEU A 13 35.93 53.12 17.12
C LEU A 13 35.34 52.82 15.74
N PRO A 14 35.93 53.29 14.60
CA PRO A 14 35.48 52.73 13.31
C PRO A 14 36.48 51.81 12.61
N VAL A 15 37.72 51.64 13.10
CA VAL A 15 38.71 50.82 12.38
C VAL A 15 38.64 49.33 12.76
N LEU A 16 38.25 49.03 14.00
CA LEU A 16 38.15 47.65 14.45
C LEU A 16 36.89 46.94 13.94
N CYS A 17 35.77 47.65 13.75
CA CYS A 17 34.53 47.08 13.20
C CYS A 17 34.64 46.79 11.70
N VAL A 18 35.36 47.59 10.93
CA VAL A 18 35.56 47.33 9.48
C VAL A 18 36.46 46.10 9.25
N PHE A 19 37.46 45.88 10.13
CA PHE A 19 38.27 44.66 10.04
C PHE A 19 37.54 43.39 10.48
N CYS A 20 36.67 43.49 11.49
CA CYS A 20 35.83 42.35 11.88
C CYS A 20 34.72 42.07 10.85
N LEU A 21 34.10 43.09 10.22
CA LEU A 21 33.16 42.90 9.13
C LEU A 21 33.85 42.33 7.86
N GLY A 22 35.07 42.78 7.55
CA GLY A 22 35.85 42.24 6.43
C GLY A 22 36.28 40.78 6.65
N LEU A 23 36.58 40.39 7.91
CA LEU A 23 36.94 39.01 8.24
C LEU A 23 35.73 38.10 8.27
N ILE A 24 34.54 38.62 8.64
CA ILE A 24 33.27 37.87 8.59
C ILE A 24 32.81 37.67 7.15
N ILE A 25 33.04 38.63 6.26
CA ILE A 25 32.74 38.52 4.82
C ILE A 25 33.75 37.58 4.11
N LEU A 26 34.99 37.49 4.57
CA LEU A 26 36.00 36.57 4.03
C LEU A 26 35.84 35.12 4.61
N LEU A 27 35.22 34.94 5.77
CA LEU A 27 34.86 33.66 6.31
C LEU A 27 33.46 33.18 5.87
N GLY A 28 32.64 34.07 5.31
CA GLY A 28 31.35 33.78 4.68
C GLY A 28 31.42 33.47 3.18
N ALA A 29 32.59 33.63 2.56
CA ALA A 29 32.81 33.29 1.15
C ALA A 29 33.27 31.83 1.02
N GLY A 30 32.34 30.94 0.89
CA GLY A 30 32.57 29.69 0.20
C GLY A 30 32.85 28.46 1.05
N PHE A 31 31.85 27.92 1.63
CA PHE A 31 31.55 26.53 1.34
C PHE A 31 30.24 26.55 0.53
N ALA A 32 30.37 26.85 -0.76
CA ALA A 32 29.47 26.29 -1.72
C ALA A 32 29.66 24.77 -1.55
N HIS A 33 28.85 24.15 -0.69
CA HIS A 33 28.63 22.74 -0.78
C HIS A 33 28.13 22.57 -2.21
N ALA A 34 28.92 21.92 -3.05
CA ALA A 34 28.38 21.29 -4.24
C ALA A 34 27.36 20.27 -3.71
N ASP A 35 26.12 20.71 -3.53
CA ASP A 35 24.97 19.80 -3.52
C ASP A 35 25.20 18.90 -4.71
N GLY A 36 25.24 17.58 -4.48
CA GLY A 36 25.41 16.62 -5.56
C GLY A 36 24.39 16.98 -6.61
N ALA A 37 24.86 17.49 -7.78
CA ALA A 37 24.00 18.06 -8.79
C ALA A 37 22.92 17.04 -9.12
N ALA A 38 21.66 17.44 -9.05
CA ALA A 38 20.54 16.63 -9.46
C ALA A 38 20.82 16.11 -10.89
N PHE A 39 20.34 14.90 -11.22
CA PHE A 39 20.46 14.34 -12.57
C PHE A 39 19.54 15.09 -13.56
N ASP A 40 19.81 16.35 -13.81
CA ASP A 40 18.96 17.24 -14.61
C ASP A 40 19.62 17.63 -15.94
N LEU A 41 20.92 17.37 -16.10
CA LEU A 41 21.62 17.70 -17.35
C LEU A 41 21.27 16.68 -18.42
N ALA A 42 20.82 17.15 -19.59
CA ALA A 42 20.56 16.29 -20.73
C ALA A 42 21.88 15.71 -21.28
N GLY A 43 21.93 14.39 -21.39
CA GLY A 43 23.02 13.68 -22.06
C GLY A 43 22.82 13.60 -23.58
N PRO A 44 23.79 13.03 -24.32
CA PRO A 44 23.66 12.83 -25.75
C PRO A 44 22.52 11.85 -26.06
N PRO A 45 21.69 12.12 -27.09
CA PRO A 45 20.62 11.23 -27.50
C PRO A 45 21.18 9.96 -28.15
N VAL A 46 20.59 8.81 -27.83
CA VAL A 46 20.94 7.52 -28.43
C VAL A 46 19.65 6.78 -28.76
N GLU A 47 19.48 6.43 -30.03
CA GLU A 47 18.39 5.57 -30.42
C GLU A 47 18.83 4.09 -30.32
N MET A 48 18.05 3.30 -29.62
CA MET A 48 18.30 1.87 -29.49
C MET A 48 17.01 1.08 -29.67
N ARG A 49 17.10 0.00 -30.43
CA ARG A 49 15.99 -0.93 -30.66
C ARG A 49 16.48 -2.36 -30.39
N VAL A 50 15.59 -3.16 -29.84
CA VAL A 50 15.86 -4.58 -29.58
C VAL A 50 14.96 -5.42 -30.47
N THR A 51 15.57 -6.39 -31.15
CA THR A 51 14.83 -7.37 -31.97
C THR A 51 14.96 -8.75 -31.34
N ARG A 52 13.82 -9.37 -31.06
CA ARG A 52 13.67 -10.70 -30.47
C ARG A 52 12.63 -11.46 -31.29
N ASP A 53 12.95 -12.65 -31.79
CA ASP A 53 12.01 -13.51 -32.53
C ASP A 53 11.27 -12.79 -33.67
N GLY A 54 11.97 -11.89 -34.37
CA GLY A 54 11.42 -11.13 -35.51
C GLY A 54 10.59 -9.90 -35.11
N LYS A 55 10.26 -9.68 -33.81
CA LYS A 55 9.62 -8.46 -33.31
C LYS A 55 10.69 -7.45 -32.90
N THR A 56 10.44 -6.17 -33.15
CA THR A 56 11.36 -5.09 -32.78
C THR A 56 10.66 -4.08 -31.87
N LEU A 57 11.27 -3.79 -30.73
CA LEU A 57 10.81 -2.76 -29.80
C LEU A 57 11.92 -1.73 -29.58
N PRO A 58 11.59 -0.46 -29.31
CA PRO A 58 12.54 0.50 -28.77
C PRO A 58 13.02 0.06 -27.40
N ILE A 59 14.23 0.45 -27.02
CA ILE A 59 14.80 0.10 -25.71
C ILE A 59 13.94 0.60 -24.54
N SER A 60 13.25 1.73 -24.72
CA SER A 60 12.32 2.30 -23.75
C SER A 60 11.11 1.41 -23.43
N ARG A 61 10.80 0.47 -24.30
CA ARG A 61 9.75 -0.53 -24.13
C ARG A 61 10.30 -1.93 -23.82
N THR A 62 11.61 -2.06 -23.60
CA THR A 62 12.26 -3.35 -23.36
C THR A 62 12.55 -3.50 -21.87
N ALA A 63 11.78 -4.34 -21.19
CA ALA A 63 11.91 -4.54 -19.74
C ALA A 63 13.16 -5.35 -19.36
N ASN A 64 13.56 -6.28 -20.20
CA ASN A 64 14.71 -7.16 -20.04
C ASN A 64 15.31 -7.53 -21.38
N LEU A 65 16.61 -7.82 -21.40
CA LEU A 65 17.27 -8.44 -22.52
C LEU A 65 17.31 -9.96 -22.35
N GLN A 66 17.46 -10.68 -23.45
CA GLN A 66 17.69 -12.12 -23.46
C GLN A 66 18.87 -12.49 -24.36
N PRO A 67 19.56 -13.61 -24.07
CA PRO A 67 20.57 -14.13 -24.96
C PRO A 67 20.02 -14.32 -26.38
N GLY A 68 20.76 -13.83 -27.39
CA GLY A 68 20.33 -13.85 -28.77
C GLY A 68 19.58 -12.62 -29.26
N ASP A 69 19.13 -11.72 -28.37
CA ASP A 69 18.56 -10.44 -28.79
C ASP A 69 19.53 -9.65 -29.65
N ARG A 70 19.00 -8.96 -30.66
CA ARG A 70 19.77 -8.09 -31.54
C ARG A 70 19.49 -6.63 -31.18
N LEU A 71 20.51 -5.96 -30.64
CA LEU A 71 20.43 -4.53 -30.27
C LEU A 71 20.90 -3.73 -31.49
N TRP A 72 20.00 -2.98 -32.11
CA TRP A 72 20.35 -1.98 -33.12
C TRP A 72 20.56 -0.65 -32.41
N ILE A 73 21.72 -0.03 -32.66
CA ILE A 73 22.17 1.19 -31.97
C ILE A 73 22.47 2.22 -33.05
N HIS A 74 21.82 3.37 -32.93
CA HIS A 74 21.99 4.49 -33.82
C HIS A 74 22.30 5.76 -33.03
N PRO A 75 23.48 6.37 -33.24
CA PRO A 75 23.80 7.65 -32.64
C PRO A 75 23.02 8.77 -33.34
N ASP A 76 22.06 9.36 -32.65
CA ASP A 76 21.26 10.48 -33.16
C ASP A 76 21.96 11.81 -32.80
N LEU A 77 23.20 11.98 -33.33
CA LEU A 77 23.99 13.17 -33.04
C LEU A 77 23.96 14.14 -34.22
N PRO A 78 23.69 15.44 -34.02
CA PRO A 78 23.68 16.43 -35.10
C PRO A 78 25.03 16.50 -35.83
N ASP A 79 25.04 16.65 -37.13
CA ASP A 79 26.27 16.81 -37.94
C ASP A 79 27.11 18.04 -37.54
N THR A 80 26.48 19.00 -36.90
CA THR A 80 27.13 20.24 -36.39
C THR A 80 27.82 20.04 -35.05
N GLN A 81 27.68 18.85 -34.43
CA GLN A 81 28.27 18.58 -33.12
C GLN A 81 29.81 18.47 -33.27
N SER A 82 30.53 19.33 -32.58
CA SER A 82 32.01 19.36 -32.62
C SER A 82 32.68 18.27 -31.82
N VAL A 83 31.91 17.46 -31.10
CA VAL A 83 32.40 16.39 -30.22
C VAL A 83 31.87 15.05 -30.70
N HIS A 84 32.76 14.15 -31.04
CA HIS A 84 32.45 12.78 -31.37
C HIS A 84 32.56 11.87 -30.15
N TYR A 85 31.67 10.92 -30.00
CA TYR A 85 31.74 9.92 -28.96
C TYR A 85 32.09 8.54 -29.53
N LEU A 86 32.98 7.88 -28.83
CA LEU A 86 33.19 6.43 -28.99
C LEU A 86 32.15 5.74 -28.10
N MET A 87 31.19 5.06 -28.66
CA MET A 87 30.26 4.22 -27.94
C MET A 87 30.84 2.82 -27.79
N VAL A 88 30.71 2.23 -26.60
CA VAL A 88 31.11 0.85 -26.34
C VAL A 88 29.97 0.14 -25.65
N VAL A 89 29.43 -0.90 -26.28
CA VAL A 89 28.50 -1.82 -25.65
C VAL A 89 29.29 -2.95 -25.02
N ALA A 90 29.11 -3.16 -23.73
CA ALA A 90 29.78 -4.21 -22.99
C ALA A 90 28.74 -5.11 -22.29
N PHE A 91 28.88 -6.41 -22.48
CA PHE A 91 28.11 -7.41 -21.73
C PHE A 91 28.96 -7.98 -20.61
N LEU A 92 28.32 -8.27 -19.48
CA LEU A 92 28.98 -8.74 -18.27
C LEU A 92 28.34 -10.05 -17.80
N ARG A 93 29.16 -10.88 -17.16
CA ARG A 93 28.70 -12.14 -16.55
C ARG A 93 29.21 -12.26 -15.10
N GLY A 94 28.30 -12.10 -14.17
CA GLY A 94 28.63 -12.24 -12.75
C GLY A 94 29.70 -11.27 -12.24
N SER A 95 29.94 -11.30 -10.95
CA SER A 95 30.84 -10.36 -10.27
C SER A 95 32.32 -10.78 -10.27
N THR A 96 32.62 -12.05 -10.51
CA THR A 96 33.97 -12.62 -10.36
C THR A 96 34.64 -12.98 -11.68
N ASN A 97 33.85 -13.23 -12.74
CA ASN A 97 34.39 -13.71 -14.01
C ASN A 97 34.54 -12.55 -15.00
N PRO A 98 35.76 -12.25 -15.48
CA PRO A 98 35.94 -11.23 -16.49
C PRO A 98 35.20 -11.60 -17.78
N PRO A 99 34.49 -10.64 -18.38
CA PRO A 99 33.80 -10.90 -19.64
C PRO A 99 34.80 -11.16 -20.77
N PRO A 100 34.46 -12.03 -21.74
CA PRO A 100 35.28 -12.24 -22.95
C PRO A 100 35.52 -10.93 -23.72
N GLU A 101 36.63 -10.82 -24.41
CA GLU A 101 36.94 -9.60 -25.18
C GLU A 101 35.94 -9.35 -26.34
N THR A 102 35.37 -10.42 -26.87
CA THR A 102 34.33 -10.34 -27.90
C THR A 102 33.01 -9.78 -27.45
N TRP A 103 32.81 -9.61 -26.13
CA TRP A 103 31.60 -9.02 -25.55
C TRP A 103 31.62 -7.48 -25.49
N PHE A 104 32.67 -6.89 -26.04
CA PHE A 104 32.84 -5.46 -26.18
C PHE A 104 32.72 -5.05 -27.63
N THR A 105 31.66 -4.34 -27.95
CA THR A 105 31.46 -3.81 -29.32
C THR A 105 31.75 -2.33 -29.34
N ARG A 106 32.67 -1.94 -30.23
CA ARG A 106 33.03 -0.54 -30.48
C ARG A 106 32.14 0.03 -31.55
N VAL A 107 31.54 1.20 -31.30
CA VAL A 107 30.73 1.97 -32.25
C VAL A 107 31.30 3.38 -32.36
N GLU A 108 31.82 3.71 -33.53
CA GLU A 108 32.34 5.05 -33.81
C GLU A 108 31.20 5.92 -34.34
N THR A 109 30.72 6.89 -33.51
CA THR A 109 29.53 7.71 -33.84
C THR A 109 29.76 8.62 -35.06
N TRP A 110 31.02 8.84 -35.46
CA TRP A 110 31.44 9.62 -36.62
C TRP A 110 31.57 8.77 -37.89
N SER A 111 31.51 7.45 -37.82
CA SER A 111 31.57 6.58 -39.00
C SER A 111 30.29 6.71 -39.82
N LYS A 112 30.45 6.71 -41.17
CA LYS A 112 29.31 6.79 -42.07
C LYS A 112 28.30 5.67 -41.83
N GLN A 113 28.80 4.46 -41.63
CA GLN A 113 27.98 3.29 -41.39
C GLN A 113 27.15 3.46 -40.09
N ALA A 114 27.75 3.88 -38.98
CA ALA A 114 27.04 4.04 -37.72
C ALA A 114 25.95 5.12 -37.79
N ARG A 115 26.17 6.20 -38.56
CA ARG A 115 25.23 7.31 -38.72
C ARG A 115 24.09 7.02 -39.68
N GLU A 116 24.34 6.26 -40.78
CA GLU A 116 23.35 6.00 -41.81
C GLU A 116 22.56 4.70 -41.52
N GLU A 117 23.22 3.64 -41.07
CA GLU A 117 22.66 2.29 -40.94
C GLU A 117 22.47 1.87 -39.48
N GLY A 118 23.18 2.48 -38.53
CA GLY A 118 23.33 1.98 -37.19
C GLY A 118 24.21 0.73 -37.10
N ILE A 119 24.41 0.26 -35.87
CA ILE A 119 25.22 -0.95 -35.62
C ILE A 119 24.36 -1.97 -34.89
N VAL A 120 24.45 -3.23 -35.27
CA VAL A 120 23.76 -4.34 -34.63
C VAL A 120 24.71 -5.14 -33.77
N VAL A 121 24.31 -5.31 -32.48
CA VAL A 121 25.06 -6.10 -31.52
C VAL A 121 24.16 -7.21 -30.97
N THR A 122 24.67 -8.45 -30.93
CA THR A 122 23.91 -9.59 -30.40
C THR A 122 24.26 -9.84 -28.94
N VAL A 123 23.25 -10.04 -28.10
CA VAL A 123 23.42 -10.37 -26.69
C VAL A 123 24.01 -11.78 -26.54
N PRO A 124 25.17 -11.95 -25.88
CA PRO A 124 25.80 -13.24 -25.67
C PRO A 124 25.00 -14.19 -24.78
N GLN A 125 25.18 -15.51 -24.91
CA GLN A 125 24.43 -16.54 -24.18
C GLN A 125 24.59 -16.48 -22.66
N ASP A 126 25.75 -16.16 -22.13
CA ASP A 126 26.01 -16.14 -20.69
C ASP A 126 26.00 -14.72 -20.10
N ALA A 127 25.55 -13.72 -20.86
CA ALA A 127 25.45 -12.35 -20.38
C ALA A 127 24.37 -12.23 -19.29
N GLN A 128 24.62 -11.43 -18.28
CA GLN A 128 23.68 -11.12 -17.20
C GLN A 128 23.39 -9.63 -17.07
N GLN A 129 24.34 -8.79 -17.49
CA GLN A 129 24.21 -7.34 -17.48
C GLN A 129 24.72 -6.75 -18.79
N ALA A 130 24.22 -5.58 -19.12
CA ALA A 130 24.66 -4.81 -20.27
C ALA A 130 24.91 -3.36 -19.88
N LEU A 131 25.99 -2.78 -20.38
CA LEU A 131 26.38 -1.39 -20.17
C LEU A 131 26.65 -0.72 -21.51
N LEU A 132 26.29 0.53 -21.60
CA LEU A 132 26.70 1.42 -22.68
C LEU A 132 27.66 2.48 -22.12
N PHE A 133 28.83 2.60 -22.70
CA PHE A 133 29.81 3.64 -22.42
C PHE A 133 29.84 4.64 -23.55
N LEU A 134 29.88 5.92 -23.23
CA LEU A 134 30.08 7.02 -24.18
C LEU A 134 31.36 7.77 -23.77
N ALA A 135 32.45 7.55 -24.51
CA ALA A 135 33.74 8.15 -24.28
C ALA A 135 34.05 9.19 -25.38
N PRO A 136 34.70 10.32 -25.05
CA PRO A 136 35.13 11.27 -26.10
C PRO A 136 36.15 10.66 -27.09
N GLU A 137 35.98 10.95 -28.35
CA GLU A 137 36.88 10.49 -29.44
C GLU A 137 38.35 10.82 -29.20
N THR A 138 38.65 11.92 -28.60
CA THR A 138 40.00 12.45 -28.42
C THR A 138 40.91 11.55 -27.55
N GLY A 139 41.38 10.44 -28.10
CA GLY A 139 42.41 9.57 -27.53
C GLY A 139 41.92 8.60 -26.47
N GLY A 140 40.65 8.21 -26.53
CA GLY A 140 40.12 7.13 -25.71
C GLY A 140 40.60 5.80 -26.26
N ASP A 141 41.59 5.14 -25.64
CA ASP A 141 41.92 3.78 -26.01
C ASP A 141 40.80 2.82 -25.58
N PHE A 142 40.12 2.25 -26.60
CA PHE A 142 39.13 1.20 -26.40
C PHE A 142 39.66 0.06 -25.54
N ASN A 143 40.95 -0.27 -25.70
CA ASN A 143 41.60 -1.31 -24.92
C ASN A 143 41.70 -0.94 -23.45
N THR A 144 41.99 0.33 -23.09
CA THR A 144 42.03 0.80 -21.71
C THR A 144 40.67 0.66 -21.04
N LEU A 145 39.58 1.09 -21.70
CA LEU A 145 38.24 0.94 -21.19
C LEU A 145 37.86 -0.56 -21.00
N ARG A 146 38.08 -1.36 -22.03
CA ARG A 146 37.85 -2.81 -21.99
C ARG A 146 38.61 -3.48 -20.85
N ASN A 147 39.89 -3.16 -20.69
CA ASN A 147 40.74 -3.73 -19.65
C ASN A 147 40.30 -3.28 -18.24
N ALA A 148 39.83 -2.04 -18.08
CA ALA A 148 39.29 -1.55 -16.82
C ALA A 148 38.04 -2.34 -16.40
N VAL A 149 37.11 -2.56 -17.34
CA VAL A 149 35.91 -3.35 -17.09
C VAL A 149 36.24 -4.83 -16.78
N ARG A 150 37.14 -5.42 -17.57
CA ARG A 150 37.57 -6.81 -17.35
C ARG A 150 38.36 -7.01 -16.04
N GLY A 151 39.12 -6.00 -15.63
CA GLY A 151 39.88 -6.00 -14.38
C GLY A 151 39.04 -5.90 -13.11
N ARG A 152 37.84 -5.31 -13.20
CA ARG A 152 36.93 -5.08 -12.06
C ARG A 152 35.46 -5.39 -12.43
N PRO A 153 35.13 -6.60 -12.93
CA PRO A 153 33.81 -6.91 -13.47
C PRO A 153 32.72 -6.73 -12.43
N GLY A 154 32.95 -7.13 -11.18
CA GLY A 154 31.95 -7.02 -10.09
C GLY A 154 31.51 -5.59 -9.78
N THR A 155 32.43 -4.63 -9.94
CA THR A 155 32.09 -3.22 -9.74
C THR A 155 31.16 -2.71 -10.86
N PHE A 156 31.44 -3.08 -12.10
CA PHE A 156 30.61 -2.67 -13.23
C PHE A 156 29.27 -3.42 -13.29
N VAL A 157 29.21 -4.68 -12.82
CA VAL A 157 27.94 -5.40 -12.67
C VAL A 157 27.04 -4.69 -11.65
N ARG A 158 27.58 -4.32 -10.48
CA ARG A 158 26.82 -3.56 -9.48
C ARG A 158 26.39 -2.20 -10.05
N ALA A 159 27.32 -1.46 -10.65
CA ALA A 159 26.98 -0.15 -11.24
C ALA A 159 25.89 -0.27 -12.30
N SER A 160 25.87 -1.32 -13.12
CA SER A 160 24.79 -1.56 -14.10
C SER A 160 23.43 -1.77 -13.43
N GLN A 161 23.38 -2.60 -12.39
CA GLN A 161 22.17 -2.89 -11.65
C GLN A 161 21.63 -1.62 -10.95
N ASP A 162 22.51 -0.92 -10.24
CA ASP A 162 22.14 0.29 -9.50
C ASP A 162 21.71 1.42 -10.45
N LEU A 163 22.37 1.61 -11.59
CA LEU A 163 22.00 2.59 -12.60
C LEU A 163 20.64 2.28 -13.25
N ASN A 164 20.39 1.01 -13.57
CA ASN A 164 19.09 0.60 -14.10
C ASN A 164 17.98 0.85 -13.07
N GLN A 165 18.17 0.41 -11.82
CA GLN A 165 17.19 0.63 -10.75
C GLN A 165 16.95 2.12 -10.49
N ALA A 166 18.02 2.92 -10.37
CA ALA A 166 17.91 4.37 -10.16
C ALA A 166 17.21 5.08 -11.33
N SER A 167 17.39 4.60 -12.56
CA SER A 167 16.68 5.12 -13.73
C SER A 167 15.17 4.87 -13.65
N LEU A 168 14.76 3.67 -13.21
CA LEU A 168 13.36 3.31 -13.00
C LEU A 168 12.73 4.10 -11.84
N ASP A 169 13.46 4.27 -10.74
CA ASP A 169 13.00 5.06 -9.60
C ASP A 169 12.87 6.56 -9.95
N ARG A 170 13.81 7.08 -10.73
CA ARG A 170 13.71 8.45 -11.27
C ARG A 170 12.51 8.62 -12.17
N SER A 171 12.19 7.63 -13.00
CA SER A 171 10.99 7.66 -13.84
C SER A 171 9.70 7.76 -13.02
N ARG A 172 9.63 7.08 -11.86
CA ARG A 172 8.51 7.18 -10.91
C ARG A 172 8.37 8.59 -10.33
N LEU A 173 9.48 9.16 -9.89
CA LEU A 173 9.50 10.53 -9.34
C LEU A 173 9.11 11.58 -10.39
N GLU A 174 9.65 11.48 -11.61
CA GLU A 174 9.28 12.41 -12.68
C GLU A 174 7.80 12.29 -13.08
N ALA A 175 7.27 11.06 -13.16
CA ALA A 175 5.85 10.85 -13.43
C ALA A 175 4.97 11.50 -12.35
N TYR A 176 5.36 11.39 -11.07
CA TYR A 176 4.66 12.04 -9.97
C TYR A 176 4.70 13.58 -10.09
N LEU A 177 5.88 14.15 -10.34
CA LEU A 177 6.04 15.60 -10.46
C LEU A 177 5.26 16.20 -11.64
N ASP A 178 5.31 15.53 -12.78
CA ASP A 178 4.59 15.93 -13.99
C ASP A 178 3.08 15.91 -13.77
N ASP A 179 2.56 14.85 -13.14
CA ASP A 179 1.12 14.70 -12.87
C ASP A 179 0.63 15.67 -11.79
N VAL A 180 1.41 15.93 -10.72
CA VAL A 180 1.06 16.95 -9.70
C VAL A 180 0.99 18.34 -10.33
N LYS A 181 1.94 18.65 -11.21
CA LYS A 181 1.94 19.92 -11.93
C LYS A 181 0.70 20.02 -12.83
N THR A 182 0.43 19.01 -13.63
CA THR A 182 -0.73 18.97 -14.52
C THR A 182 -2.04 19.11 -13.73
N ALA A 183 -2.17 18.37 -12.61
CA ALA A 183 -3.36 18.45 -11.75
C ALA A 183 -3.55 19.85 -11.15
N SER A 184 -2.44 20.49 -10.74
CA SER A 184 -2.50 21.88 -10.23
C SER A 184 -2.91 22.90 -11.29
N ASP A 185 -2.49 22.69 -12.53
CA ASP A 185 -2.82 23.59 -13.65
C ASP A 185 -4.25 23.40 -14.17
N GLU A 186 -4.78 22.16 -14.17
CA GLU A 186 -6.10 21.81 -14.67
C GLU A 186 -7.22 22.04 -13.65
N ASP A 187 -7.10 21.45 -12.45
CA ASP A 187 -8.08 21.56 -11.36
C ASP A 187 -7.42 21.49 -9.99
N PRO A 188 -7.04 22.66 -9.44
CA PRO A 188 -6.41 22.73 -8.12
C PRO A 188 -7.25 22.17 -6.96
N ALA A 189 -8.59 22.12 -7.12
CA ALA A 189 -9.49 21.62 -6.07
C ALA A 189 -9.41 20.09 -5.94
N GLU A 190 -9.13 19.37 -7.03
CA GLU A 190 -8.96 17.92 -7.04
C GLU A 190 -7.54 17.47 -6.71
N LEU A 191 -6.59 18.39 -6.54
CA LEU A 191 -5.17 18.08 -6.34
C LEU A 191 -4.94 17.09 -5.19
N LYS A 192 -5.67 17.24 -4.09
CA LYS A 192 -5.55 16.36 -2.92
C LYS A 192 -5.92 14.91 -3.25
N GLU A 193 -7.09 14.71 -3.86
CA GLU A 193 -7.58 13.39 -4.23
C GLU A 193 -6.66 12.73 -5.26
N ARG A 194 -6.32 13.48 -6.32
CA ARG A 194 -5.43 13.04 -7.39
C ARG A 194 -4.03 12.68 -6.88
N SER A 195 -3.47 13.46 -5.95
CA SER A 195 -2.16 13.17 -5.35
C SER A 195 -2.15 11.88 -4.52
N VAL A 196 -3.25 11.55 -3.84
CA VAL A 196 -3.37 10.28 -3.09
C VAL A 196 -3.41 9.10 -4.07
N LEU A 197 -4.12 9.22 -5.18
CA LEU A 197 -4.17 8.19 -6.23
C LEU A 197 -2.79 8.01 -6.89
N LEU A 198 -2.12 9.10 -7.22
CA LEU A 198 -0.74 9.11 -7.74
C LEU A 198 0.23 8.42 -6.79
N ALA A 199 0.20 8.78 -5.51
CA ALA A 199 1.07 8.21 -4.49
C ALA A 199 0.92 6.68 -4.41
N ARG A 200 -0.31 6.19 -4.43
CA ARG A 200 -0.60 4.75 -4.43
C ARG A 200 -0.10 4.06 -5.70
N SER A 201 -0.42 4.61 -6.89
CA SER A 201 -0.04 4.00 -8.18
C SER A 201 1.47 3.97 -8.38
N LEU A 202 2.17 5.00 -7.90
CA LEU A 202 3.62 5.15 -8.05
C LEU A 202 4.42 4.68 -6.82
N ASN A 203 3.75 4.21 -5.76
CA ASN A 203 4.37 3.83 -4.50
C ASN A 203 5.26 4.95 -3.90
N ILE A 204 4.71 6.15 -3.79
CA ILE A 204 5.40 7.33 -3.25
C ILE A 204 4.67 7.81 -1.99
N LYS A 205 5.42 8.15 -0.94
CA LYS A 205 4.87 8.77 0.26
C LYS A 205 4.67 10.26 0.04
N VAL A 206 3.43 10.70 0.19
CA VAL A 206 3.04 12.11 0.09
C VAL A 206 3.03 12.76 1.47
N ASP A 207 3.58 13.96 1.56
CA ASP A 207 3.46 14.79 2.75
C ASP A 207 2.02 15.32 2.89
N GLN A 208 1.27 14.76 3.82
CA GLN A 208 -0.12 15.14 4.07
C GLN A 208 -0.26 16.59 4.58
N GLN A 209 0.77 17.16 5.20
CA GLN A 209 0.74 18.53 5.70
C GLN A 209 0.69 19.57 4.57
N CYS A 210 1.09 19.19 3.36
CA CYS A 210 0.96 20.07 2.20
C CYS A 210 -0.51 20.44 1.89
N PHE A 211 -1.45 19.55 2.20
CA PHE A 211 -2.88 19.80 1.95
C PHE A 211 -3.54 20.73 2.99
N ASP A 212 -2.86 21.03 4.10
CA ASP A 212 -3.32 22.02 5.08
C ASP A 212 -2.98 23.46 4.65
N LYS A 213 -2.17 23.60 3.60
CA LYS A 213 -1.79 24.91 3.03
C LYS A 213 -2.85 25.46 2.07
N PRO A 214 -2.85 26.79 1.83
CA PRO A 214 -3.67 27.37 0.76
C PRO A 214 -3.45 26.67 -0.60
N THR A 215 -4.49 26.58 -1.42
CA THR A 215 -4.49 25.83 -2.68
C THR A 215 -3.29 26.16 -3.57
N GLU A 216 -2.93 27.46 -3.68
CA GLU A 216 -1.81 27.90 -4.52
C GLU A 216 -0.42 27.43 -4.00
N GLN A 217 -0.35 27.02 -2.72
CA GLN A 217 0.88 26.56 -2.08
C GLN A 217 0.97 25.04 -1.99
N GLN A 218 -0.10 24.32 -2.30
CA GLN A 218 -0.13 22.85 -2.17
C GLN A 218 0.80 22.17 -3.19
N ALA A 219 0.65 22.48 -4.48
CA ALA A 219 1.51 21.91 -5.51
C ALA A 219 3.00 22.28 -5.33
N PRO A 220 3.39 23.55 -5.07
CA PRO A 220 4.76 23.86 -4.70
C PRO A 220 5.26 23.08 -3.48
N CYS A 221 4.44 22.89 -2.44
CA CYS A 221 4.81 22.10 -1.28
C CYS A 221 5.09 20.63 -1.63
N LEU A 222 4.24 20.03 -2.45
CA LEU A 222 4.37 18.65 -2.90
C LEU A 222 5.58 18.41 -3.82
N THR A 223 6.08 19.46 -4.48
CA THR A 223 7.13 19.37 -5.50
C THR A 223 8.45 20.06 -5.11
N GLN A 224 8.46 20.93 -4.10
CA GLN A 224 9.65 21.73 -3.71
C GLN A 224 10.82 20.90 -3.19
N ASN A 225 10.53 19.76 -2.58
CA ASN A 225 11.56 18.91 -1.97
C ASN A 225 11.55 17.53 -2.65
N THR A 226 11.94 17.49 -3.93
CA THR A 226 12.04 16.24 -4.69
C THR A 226 12.92 15.21 -4.01
N ASP A 227 13.92 15.66 -3.24
CA ASP A 227 14.80 14.81 -2.45
C ASP A 227 14.15 14.22 -1.20
N GLN A 228 12.99 14.75 -0.79
CA GLN A 228 12.19 14.25 0.34
C GLN A 228 11.06 13.29 -0.10
N LEU A 229 10.82 13.17 -1.39
CA LEU A 229 9.87 12.19 -1.90
C LEU A 229 10.43 10.78 -1.65
N ILE A 230 9.75 10.03 -0.78
CA ILE A 230 10.17 8.69 -0.36
C ILE A 230 9.41 7.66 -1.16
N LEU A 231 10.14 6.77 -1.83
CA LEU A 231 9.56 5.58 -2.45
C LEU A 231 9.12 4.59 -1.36
N ASP A 232 7.91 4.07 -1.46
CA ASP A 232 7.27 3.23 -0.42
C ASP A 232 7.20 1.74 -0.82
N ASP A 233 8.25 1.19 -1.41
CA ASP A 233 8.27 -0.18 -1.95
C ASP A 233 9.16 -1.17 -1.15
N GLY A 234 9.71 -0.73 -0.03
CA GLY A 234 10.63 -1.54 0.78
C GLY A 234 11.98 -1.84 0.12
N HIS A 235 12.12 -1.68 -1.19
CA HIS A 235 13.37 -1.90 -1.92
C HIS A 235 14.38 -0.79 -1.64
N SER A 236 13.92 0.42 -1.45
CA SER A 236 14.73 1.57 -1.10
C SER A 236 15.43 1.42 0.26
N GLN A 237 14.84 0.67 1.21
CA GLN A 237 15.51 0.31 2.47
C GLN A 237 16.52 -0.83 2.30
N SER A 238 16.30 -1.76 1.39
CA SER A 238 17.21 -2.88 1.16
C SER A 238 18.49 -2.46 0.44
N MET A 239 18.42 -1.51 -0.50
CA MET A 239 19.60 -0.93 -1.13
C MET A 239 20.45 -0.13 -0.13
N VAL A 240 19.82 0.71 0.69
CA VAL A 240 20.54 1.44 1.75
C VAL A 240 21.15 0.49 2.78
N SER A 241 20.44 -0.56 3.20
CA SER A 241 21.00 -1.53 4.16
C SER A 241 22.10 -2.41 3.56
N ALA A 242 22.02 -2.80 2.29
CA ALA A 242 23.06 -3.54 1.60
C ALA A 242 24.32 -2.69 1.35
N LEU A 243 24.15 -1.37 1.16
CA LEU A 243 25.24 -0.42 0.94
C LEU A 243 25.84 0.10 2.26
N THR A 244 25.09 0.08 3.37
CA THR A 244 25.57 0.48 4.71
C THR A 244 26.20 -0.66 5.49
N SER A 245 26.13 -1.90 5.04
CA SER A 245 26.76 -3.06 5.70
C SER A 245 28.25 -3.25 5.41
N GLY A 246 28.95 -2.25 4.81
CA GLY A 246 30.38 -2.27 4.58
C GLY A 246 31.19 -1.51 5.67
N PRO A 247 32.53 -1.67 5.74
CA PRO A 247 33.39 -1.01 6.74
C PRO A 247 33.38 0.52 6.75
N SER A 248 32.75 1.15 5.76
CA SER A 248 32.56 2.60 5.64
C SER A 248 31.20 3.10 6.16
N SER A 249 30.35 2.21 6.66
CA SER A 249 29.00 2.56 7.13
C SER A 249 29.00 3.50 8.34
N ASP A 250 29.97 3.36 9.24
CA ASP A 250 30.06 4.14 10.47
C ASP A 250 30.34 5.65 10.20
N LEU A 251 31.06 5.97 9.12
CA LEU A 251 31.31 7.33 8.70
C LEU A 251 30.06 8.00 8.08
N ILE A 252 29.22 7.22 7.41
CA ILE A 252 27.99 7.73 6.77
C ILE A 252 26.91 7.97 7.81
N VAL A 253 26.78 7.04 8.79
CA VAL A 253 25.86 7.20 9.92
C VAL A 253 26.27 8.38 10.81
N GLN A 254 27.56 8.60 11.05
CA GLN A 254 28.04 9.75 11.79
C GLN A 254 27.86 11.08 11.02
N ALA A 255 28.04 11.09 9.70
CA ALA A 255 27.80 12.28 8.88
C ALA A 255 26.31 12.65 8.78
N SER A 256 25.41 11.67 8.75
CA SER A 256 23.96 11.88 8.74
C SER A 256 23.40 12.28 10.12
N ALA A 257 24.09 12.00 11.20
CA ALA A 257 23.70 12.37 12.56
C ALA A 257 24.18 13.74 13.02
N THR A 258 24.88 14.50 12.17
CA THR A 258 25.31 15.86 12.51
C THR A 258 24.19 16.89 12.33
N PRO A 259 24.01 17.87 13.24
CA PRO A 259 23.00 18.91 13.13
C PRO A 259 23.11 19.81 11.89
N MET A 260 24.22 19.71 11.15
CA MET A 260 24.46 20.42 9.89
C MET A 260 23.87 19.72 8.65
N ALA A 261 23.52 18.44 8.75
CA ALA A 261 22.73 17.74 7.73
C ALA A 261 21.23 17.95 8.02
N GLY A 262 20.79 19.20 8.18
CA GLY A 262 19.48 19.65 8.60
C GLY A 262 18.41 18.57 8.48
N THR A 263 18.00 17.98 9.62
CA THR A 263 16.86 17.08 9.84
C THR A 263 16.22 16.43 8.59
N GLY A 264 17.01 16.09 7.59
CA GLY A 264 16.53 15.63 6.29
C GLY A 264 16.74 14.14 6.15
N TYR A 265 15.67 13.41 6.12
CA TYR A 265 15.63 12.09 5.52
C TYR A 265 15.91 12.27 4.02
N TYR A 266 17.14 11.97 3.56
CA TYR A 266 17.37 11.83 2.13
C TYR A 266 16.49 10.68 1.63
N SER A 267 15.83 10.87 0.49
CA SER A 267 15.12 9.76 -0.14
C SER A 267 16.13 8.66 -0.44
N ALA A 268 15.74 7.41 -0.32
CA ALA A 268 16.61 6.28 -0.61
C ALA A 268 17.15 6.31 -2.05
N TYR A 269 16.42 6.95 -2.97
CA TYR A 269 16.84 7.26 -4.32
C TYR A 269 18.10 8.15 -4.35
N VAL A 270 18.11 9.24 -3.58
CA VAL A 270 19.28 10.15 -3.51
C VAL A 270 20.49 9.42 -2.90
N GLY A 271 20.26 8.58 -1.89
CA GLY A 271 21.30 7.73 -1.32
C GLY A 271 21.91 6.76 -2.35
N ALA A 272 21.09 6.06 -3.10
CA ALA A 272 21.54 5.16 -4.17
C ALA A 272 22.31 5.87 -5.27
N VAL A 273 21.84 7.03 -5.70
CA VAL A 273 22.49 7.87 -6.70
C VAL A 273 23.87 8.36 -6.21
N MET A 274 23.97 8.76 -4.95
CA MET A 274 25.25 9.18 -4.35
C MET A 274 26.26 8.03 -4.27
N ASP A 275 25.80 6.82 -3.99
CA ASP A 275 26.65 5.64 -3.91
C ASP A 275 27.11 5.17 -5.31
N ILE A 276 26.26 5.25 -6.32
CA ILE A 276 26.65 5.04 -7.73
C ILE A 276 27.75 6.01 -8.11
N ALA A 277 27.58 7.28 -7.81
CA ALA A 277 28.60 8.30 -8.10
C ALA A 277 29.93 7.99 -7.37
N ARG A 278 29.89 7.53 -6.11
CA ARG A 278 31.10 7.12 -5.37
C ARG A 278 31.76 5.88 -5.95
N ILE A 279 30.99 4.85 -6.31
CA ILE A 279 31.49 3.61 -6.93
C ILE A 279 32.24 3.96 -8.22
N LEU A 280 31.66 4.81 -9.06
CA LEU A 280 32.24 5.22 -10.32
C LEU A 280 33.44 6.18 -10.13
N ASN A 281 33.39 7.08 -9.17
CA ASN A 281 34.52 7.95 -8.84
C ASN A 281 35.74 7.18 -8.33
N ASN A 282 35.53 6.07 -7.60
CA ASN A 282 36.62 5.19 -7.15
C ASN A 282 37.25 4.37 -8.30
N LEU A 283 36.66 4.39 -9.48
CA LEU A 283 37.16 3.72 -10.70
C LEU A 283 38.00 4.64 -11.58
N HIS A 284 38.15 5.95 -11.23
CA HIS A 284 38.94 6.88 -12.06
C HIS A 284 40.38 6.39 -12.24
N ILE A 285 40.89 6.60 -13.44
CA ILE A 285 42.29 6.41 -13.81
C ILE A 285 42.82 7.76 -14.28
N ALA A 286 44.12 7.87 -14.47
CA ALA A 286 44.73 9.13 -14.93
C ALA A 286 44.12 9.70 -16.22
N GLU A 287 43.54 8.83 -17.06
CA GLU A 287 42.98 9.16 -18.37
C GLU A 287 41.46 9.32 -18.34
N TYR A 288 40.74 8.59 -17.48
CA TYR A 288 39.29 8.54 -17.43
C TYR A 288 38.71 8.72 -16.05
N GLN A 289 37.60 9.49 -16.01
CA GLN A 289 36.66 9.49 -14.92
C GLN A 289 35.31 9.00 -15.45
N TYR A 290 34.61 8.18 -14.66
CA TYR A 290 33.31 7.63 -15.05
C TYR A 290 32.19 8.49 -14.48
N ILE A 291 31.26 8.92 -15.34
CA ILE A 291 30.09 9.70 -14.98
C ILE A 291 28.87 8.82 -15.11
N PRO A 292 28.06 8.62 -14.03
CA PRO A 292 26.82 7.90 -14.14
C PRO A 292 25.80 8.69 -14.98
N ALA A 293 25.03 7.97 -15.79
CA ALA A 293 23.88 8.53 -16.50
C ALA A 293 22.62 7.68 -16.22
N LEU A 294 21.55 8.34 -15.84
CA LEU A 294 20.26 7.71 -15.75
C LEU A 294 19.61 7.65 -17.13
N ALA A 295 19.11 6.49 -17.51
CA ALA A 295 18.44 6.24 -18.77
C ALA A 295 16.93 6.18 -18.54
N LEU A 296 16.21 7.23 -18.93
CA LEU A 296 14.76 7.29 -18.74
C LEU A 296 14.05 6.70 -19.95
N PRO A 297 13.22 5.67 -19.77
CA PRO A 297 12.51 5.00 -20.87
C PRO A 297 11.29 5.82 -21.32
N ARG A 298 11.53 6.91 -22.06
CA ARG A 298 10.48 7.79 -22.63
C ARG A 298 10.73 8.05 -24.12
N ASN A 299 9.65 8.23 -24.88
CA ASN A 299 9.68 8.69 -26.29
C ASN A 299 10.51 7.85 -27.26
N ASP A 300 10.50 6.52 -27.12
CA ASP A 300 11.18 5.56 -28.00
C ASP A 300 12.70 5.75 -28.14
N GLN A 301 13.30 6.68 -27.37
CA GLN A 301 14.73 6.95 -27.29
C GLN A 301 15.26 6.75 -25.87
N LEU A 302 16.55 6.59 -25.74
CA LEU A 302 17.25 6.57 -24.48
C LEU A 302 17.55 8.02 -24.04
N ASN A 303 16.70 8.57 -23.20
CA ASN A 303 16.89 9.91 -22.65
C ASN A 303 17.85 9.88 -21.47
N LEU A 304 19.08 10.30 -21.71
CA LEU A 304 20.11 10.27 -20.67
C LEU A 304 20.04 11.54 -19.81
N LYS A 305 20.16 11.34 -18.50
CA LYS A 305 20.27 12.39 -17.51
C LYS A 305 21.59 12.25 -16.77
N LEU A 306 22.37 13.34 -16.75
CA LEU A 306 23.69 13.39 -16.11
C LEU A 306 23.65 14.25 -14.85
N ASN A 307 24.51 13.92 -13.89
CA ASN A 307 24.69 14.71 -12.67
C ASN A 307 25.78 15.80 -12.84
N ASN A 308 26.72 15.60 -13.76
CA ASN A 308 27.81 16.53 -14.04
C ASN A 308 28.01 16.71 -15.55
N PRO A 309 28.43 17.87 -16.01
CA PRO A 309 28.81 18.06 -17.41
C PRO A 309 30.04 17.22 -17.75
N PRO A 310 30.05 16.52 -18.89
CA PRO A 310 31.20 15.72 -19.28
C PRO A 310 32.41 16.56 -19.62
N SER A 311 33.59 16.19 -19.08
CA SER A 311 34.90 16.81 -19.39
C SER A 311 35.52 16.10 -20.59
N PHE A 312 36.02 16.86 -21.53
CA PHE A 312 36.79 16.41 -22.69
C PHE A 312 38.31 16.55 -22.51
N ARG A 313 38.73 17.08 -21.34
CA ARG A 313 40.14 17.16 -20.91
C ARG A 313 40.44 16.05 -19.92
N ASN A 314 41.73 15.71 -19.77
CA ASN A 314 42.17 14.69 -18.82
C ASN A 314 41.91 15.06 -17.35
N PRO A 315 41.32 14.20 -16.55
CA PRO A 315 40.71 12.94 -16.96
C PRO A 315 39.43 13.15 -17.75
N LYS A 316 39.28 12.45 -18.90
CA LYS A 316 38.13 12.54 -19.78
C LYS A 316 36.93 11.83 -19.17
N SER A 317 35.76 12.43 -19.32
CA SER A 317 34.51 11.82 -18.79
C SER A 317 34.00 10.70 -19.72
N VAL A 318 33.88 9.51 -19.16
CA VAL A 318 33.20 8.39 -19.78
C VAL A 318 31.81 8.28 -19.14
N ILE A 319 30.78 8.53 -19.91
CA ILE A 319 29.40 8.39 -19.49
C ILE A 319 29.07 6.90 -19.42
N VAL A 320 28.54 6.45 -18.30
CA VAL A 320 28.16 5.04 -18.08
C VAL A 320 26.65 4.95 -17.93
N VAL A 321 26.04 4.11 -18.76
CA VAL A 321 24.59 3.89 -18.82
C VAL A 321 24.29 2.42 -18.54
N GLY A 322 23.47 2.16 -17.55
CA GLY A 322 22.90 0.81 -17.34
C GLY A 322 21.82 0.52 -18.34
N LEU A 323 21.96 -0.60 -19.07
CA LEU A 323 20.91 -1.12 -19.92
C LEU A 323 20.07 -2.15 -19.15
N PRO A 324 18.88 -2.54 -19.66
CA PRO A 324 18.09 -3.60 -19.04
C PRO A 324 18.91 -4.88 -18.80
N ALA A 325 18.66 -5.53 -17.67
CA ALA A 325 19.36 -6.77 -17.31
C ALA A 325 19.09 -7.89 -18.32
N VAL A 326 20.08 -8.78 -18.48
CA VAL A 326 19.91 -9.98 -19.32
C VAL A 326 19.36 -11.10 -18.45
N GLU A 327 18.04 -11.24 -18.43
CA GLU A 327 17.34 -12.19 -17.58
C GLU A 327 15.98 -12.58 -18.17
N ALA A 328 15.32 -13.54 -17.54
CA ALA A 328 13.93 -13.85 -17.91
C ALA A 328 13.01 -12.69 -17.49
N ALA A 329 11.95 -12.46 -18.28
CA ALA A 329 10.99 -11.42 -17.97
C ALA A 329 10.31 -11.67 -16.61
N GLN A 330 10.36 -10.68 -15.73
CA GLN A 330 9.62 -10.67 -14.47
C GLN A 330 8.37 -9.84 -14.68
N LEU A 331 7.22 -10.52 -14.73
CA LEU A 331 5.94 -9.84 -14.97
C LEU A 331 5.57 -8.93 -13.81
N PRO A 332 4.97 -7.75 -14.09
CA PRO A 332 4.58 -6.81 -13.05
C PRO A 332 3.49 -7.41 -12.14
N PRO A 333 3.63 -7.32 -10.80
CA PRO A 333 2.69 -7.90 -9.85
C PRO A 333 1.44 -7.02 -9.68
N LEU A 334 0.78 -6.69 -10.77
CA LEU A 334 -0.46 -5.90 -10.78
C LEU A 334 -1.58 -6.63 -10.05
N ARG A 335 -2.28 -5.93 -9.18
CA ARG A 335 -3.46 -6.43 -8.48
C ARG A 335 -4.55 -5.36 -8.41
N PRO A 336 -5.84 -5.73 -8.33
CA PRO A 336 -6.90 -4.77 -8.09
C PRO A 336 -6.78 -4.25 -6.66
N VAL A 337 -7.15 -2.98 -6.44
CA VAL A 337 -7.18 -2.38 -5.09
C VAL A 337 -8.21 -3.08 -4.22
N ASP A 338 -9.37 -3.38 -4.79
CA ASP A 338 -10.39 -4.21 -4.16
C ASP A 338 -10.86 -5.29 -5.16
N PRO A 339 -10.52 -6.57 -4.93
CA PRO A 339 -10.89 -7.66 -5.83
C PRO A 339 -12.38 -7.99 -5.80
N LYS A 340 -13.15 -7.45 -4.83
CA LYS A 340 -14.60 -7.66 -4.70
C LYS A 340 -15.42 -6.52 -5.28
N GLN A 341 -14.78 -5.41 -5.62
CA GLN A 341 -15.47 -4.27 -6.19
C GLN A 341 -16.04 -4.60 -7.55
N ILE A 342 -17.32 -4.26 -7.76
CA ILE A 342 -18.02 -4.38 -9.05
C ILE A 342 -18.05 -3.02 -9.72
N PHE A 343 -17.75 -3.00 -11.01
CA PHE A 343 -17.73 -1.79 -11.83
C PHE A 343 -18.81 -1.82 -12.89
N CYS A 344 -19.37 -0.66 -13.19
CA CYS A 344 -20.29 -0.55 -14.31
C CYS A 344 -19.54 -0.45 -15.63
N LEU A 345 -19.92 -1.30 -16.57
CA LEU A 345 -19.28 -1.36 -17.88
C LEU A 345 -19.56 -0.11 -18.75
N GLU A 346 -20.75 0.45 -18.65
CA GLU A 346 -21.18 1.64 -19.42
C GLU A 346 -20.67 2.97 -18.85
N LYS A 347 -20.03 2.95 -17.68
CA LYS A 347 -19.42 4.17 -17.11
C LYS A 347 -18.29 4.66 -17.99
N SER A 348 -18.37 5.90 -18.49
CA SER A 348 -17.31 6.50 -19.30
C SER A 348 -16.78 7.78 -18.65
N PRO A 349 -15.46 7.88 -18.39
CA PRO A 349 -14.48 6.81 -18.50
C PRO A 349 -14.64 5.75 -17.39
N LEU A 350 -14.44 4.47 -17.71
CA LEU A 350 -14.36 3.43 -16.71
C LEU A 350 -12.93 3.39 -16.15
N VAL A 351 -12.80 3.60 -14.84
CA VAL A 351 -11.51 3.53 -14.16
C VAL A 351 -11.47 2.24 -13.34
N LEU A 352 -10.43 1.42 -13.57
CA LEU A 352 -10.17 0.18 -12.84
C LEU A 352 -8.98 0.38 -11.90
N PRO A 353 -9.20 0.58 -10.58
CA PRO A 353 -8.14 0.86 -9.63
C PRO A 353 -7.19 -0.34 -9.48
N THR A 354 -5.89 -0.09 -9.63
CA THR A 354 -4.85 -1.10 -9.55
C THR A 354 -3.65 -0.60 -8.75
N GLU A 355 -2.91 -1.56 -8.18
CA GLU A 355 -1.71 -1.28 -7.41
C GLU A 355 -0.67 -2.40 -7.57
N GLY A 356 0.51 -2.25 -6.95
CA GLY A 356 1.56 -3.26 -6.87
C GLY A 356 2.61 -3.21 -7.98
N ALA A 357 2.41 -2.42 -9.04
CA ALA A 357 3.35 -2.33 -10.15
C ALA A 357 3.59 -0.86 -10.61
N PRO A 358 4.33 -0.06 -9.83
CA PRO A 358 4.51 1.36 -10.12
C PRO A 358 5.17 1.66 -11.47
N LEU A 359 6.00 0.76 -11.99
CA LEU A 359 6.66 0.93 -13.28
C LEU A 359 5.69 0.87 -14.47
N VAL A 360 4.54 0.22 -14.32
CA VAL A 360 3.47 0.21 -15.34
C VAL A 360 2.91 1.63 -15.56
N PHE A 361 2.91 2.45 -14.52
CA PHE A 361 2.38 3.81 -14.54
C PHE A 361 3.43 4.89 -14.81
N SER A 362 4.72 4.57 -14.70
CA SER A 362 5.81 5.55 -14.79
C SER A 362 6.75 5.34 -15.98
N THR A 363 6.59 4.23 -16.72
CA THR A 363 7.46 3.90 -17.85
C THR A 363 6.63 3.41 -19.05
N ASN A 364 7.27 3.24 -20.20
CA ASN A 364 6.68 2.64 -21.38
C ASN A 364 6.96 1.13 -21.49
N LEU A 365 7.53 0.51 -20.45
CA LEU A 365 7.86 -0.92 -20.42
C LEU A 365 6.62 -1.81 -20.58
N ALA A 366 5.51 -1.37 -19.98
CA ALA A 366 4.21 -1.99 -20.19
C ALA A 366 3.43 -1.23 -21.27
N HIS A 367 2.88 -1.95 -22.24
CA HIS A 367 2.22 -1.34 -23.38
C HIS A 367 1.13 -2.23 -24.00
N ASP A 368 0.38 -1.68 -24.96
CA ASP A 368 -0.70 -2.36 -25.71
C ASP A 368 -1.74 -3.00 -24.78
N PHE A 369 -2.23 -2.20 -23.85
CA PHE A 369 -3.19 -2.67 -22.87
C PHE A 369 -4.59 -2.82 -23.48
N THR A 370 -5.23 -3.93 -23.15
CA THR A 370 -6.63 -4.20 -23.45
C THR A 370 -7.33 -4.80 -22.25
N LEU A 371 -8.58 -4.44 -22.04
CA LEU A 371 -9.47 -5.11 -21.10
C LEU A 371 -10.27 -6.15 -21.90
N HIS A 372 -9.97 -7.41 -21.71
CA HIS A 372 -10.74 -8.52 -22.24
C HIS A 372 -11.94 -8.79 -21.34
N VAL A 373 -13.12 -8.44 -21.84
CA VAL A 373 -14.38 -8.61 -21.12
C VAL A 373 -15.05 -9.87 -21.64
N GLU A 374 -15.42 -10.79 -20.75
CA GLU A 374 -16.08 -12.05 -21.05
C GLU A 374 -17.27 -12.27 -20.12
N ASP A 375 -18.42 -12.68 -20.68
CA ASP A 375 -19.59 -13.06 -19.92
C ASP A 375 -19.63 -14.59 -19.66
N PRO A 376 -20.50 -15.09 -18.75
CA PRO A 376 -20.62 -16.51 -18.49
C PRO A 376 -21.10 -17.36 -19.69
N ALA A 377 -21.66 -16.73 -20.73
CA ALA A 377 -22.11 -17.42 -21.94
C ALA A 377 -20.98 -17.54 -22.99
N GLY A 378 -19.79 -16.95 -22.71
CA GLY A 378 -18.64 -16.98 -23.60
C GLY A 378 -18.59 -15.86 -24.65
N ASN A 379 -19.50 -14.89 -24.56
CA ASN A 379 -19.39 -13.69 -25.40
C ASN A 379 -18.26 -12.82 -24.85
N HIS A 380 -17.43 -12.28 -25.73
CA HIS A 380 -16.27 -11.50 -25.33
C HIS A 380 -16.11 -10.22 -26.15
N LEU A 381 -15.40 -9.26 -25.57
CA LEU A 381 -15.09 -7.98 -26.19
C LEU A 381 -13.74 -7.49 -25.63
N ASP A 382 -12.89 -6.97 -26.51
CA ASP A 382 -11.62 -6.33 -26.13
C ASP A 382 -11.77 -4.81 -26.20
N LEU A 383 -11.53 -4.13 -25.08
CA LEU A 383 -11.59 -2.68 -24.95
C LEU A 383 -10.18 -2.10 -24.76
N PRO A 384 -9.82 -1.03 -25.47
CA PRO A 384 -8.56 -0.33 -25.23
C PRO A 384 -8.46 0.16 -23.79
N ALA A 385 -7.29 -0.05 -23.17
CA ALA A 385 -7.00 0.39 -21.83
C ALA A 385 -5.73 1.25 -21.80
N LYS A 386 -5.70 2.24 -20.91
CA LYS A 386 -4.54 3.11 -20.71
C LYS A 386 -4.22 3.20 -19.23
N ALA A 387 -2.96 3.00 -18.86
CA ALA A 387 -2.50 3.21 -17.51
C ALA A 387 -2.41 4.71 -17.20
N GLU A 388 -3.11 5.17 -16.16
CA GLU A 388 -3.11 6.57 -15.72
C GLU A 388 -2.91 6.65 -14.21
N ALA A 389 -1.71 7.04 -13.80
CA ALA A 389 -1.33 7.13 -12.39
C ALA A 389 -2.23 8.10 -11.61
N GLY A 390 -2.55 9.26 -12.19
CA GLY A 390 -3.39 10.29 -11.58
C GLY A 390 -4.86 9.88 -11.39
N ARG A 391 -5.28 8.81 -12.07
CA ARG A 391 -6.59 8.18 -11.85
C ARG A 391 -6.53 6.92 -10.98
N GLY A 392 -5.34 6.54 -10.57
CA GLY A 392 -5.12 5.43 -9.65
C GLY A 392 -5.30 4.04 -10.27
N GLY A 393 -5.23 3.89 -11.59
CA GLY A 393 -5.45 2.63 -12.27
C GLY A 393 -5.51 2.72 -13.79
N PHE A 394 -6.25 1.80 -14.38
CA PHE A 394 -6.46 1.77 -15.84
C PHE A 394 -7.75 2.48 -16.22
N VAL A 395 -7.64 3.37 -17.18
CA VAL A 395 -8.78 4.03 -17.83
C VAL A 395 -9.14 3.25 -19.08
N ILE A 396 -10.39 2.81 -19.14
CA ILE A 396 -10.92 2.03 -20.25
C ILE A 396 -11.77 2.95 -21.12
N ASP A 397 -11.51 2.93 -22.42
CA ASP A 397 -12.35 3.61 -23.38
C ASP A 397 -13.61 2.77 -23.67
N THR A 398 -14.72 3.20 -23.09
CA THR A 398 -16.01 2.54 -23.22
C THR A 398 -16.88 3.11 -24.37
N HIS A 399 -16.39 4.08 -25.12
CA HIS A 399 -17.17 4.65 -26.24
C HIS A 399 -17.53 3.61 -27.32
N ALA A 400 -16.69 2.61 -27.50
CA ALA A 400 -16.95 1.50 -28.42
C ALA A 400 -18.12 0.60 -27.97
N LEU A 401 -18.48 0.62 -26.69
CA LEU A 401 -19.58 -0.20 -26.13
C LEU A 401 -20.94 0.16 -26.69
N ALA A 402 -21.19 1.44 -27.01
CA ALA A 402 -22.48 1.88 -27.56
C ALA A 402 -22.90 1.11 -28.84
N ALA A 403 -21.91 0.57 -29.59
CA ALA A 403 -22.14 -0.25 -30.77
C ALA A 403 -22.36 -1.75 -30.47
N VAL A 404 -22.14 -2.18 -29.22
CA VAL A 404 -22.11 -3.60 -28.80
C VAL A 404 -23.05 -3.87 -27.64
N THR A 405 -23.74 -2.85 -27.15
CA THR A 405 -24.77 -2.94 -26.08
C THR A 405 -25.77 -4.04 -26.43
N GLY A 406 -25.96 -5.01 -25.53
CA GLY A 406 -26.88 -6.14 -25.72
C GLY A 406 -26.24 -7.44 -26.21
N LYS A 407 -24.91 -7.48 -26.47
CA LYS A 407 -24.20 -8.72 -26.80
C LYS A 407 -23.60 -9.40 -25.57
N LEU A 408 -23.34 -8.65 -24.50
CA LEU A 408 -22.83 -9.20 -23.23
C LEU A 408 -23.99 -9.41 -22.24
N GLY A 409 -23.89 -10.46 -21.43
CA GLY A 409 -24.81 -10.69 -20.33
C GLY A 409 -24.67 -9.64 -19.21
N PRO A 410 -25.57 -9.70 -18.20
CA PRO A 410 -25.58 -8.71 -17.10
C PRO A 410 -24.28 -8.72 -16.28
N ASP A 411 -23.75 -9.91 -16.03
CA ASP A 411 -22.49 -10.09 -15.33
C ASP A 411 -21.38 -10.42 -16.31
N ALA A 412 -20.22 -9.81 -16.14
CA ALA A 412 -19.04 -10.06 -16.95
C ALA A 412 -17.77 -9.99 -16.10
N THR A 413 -16.72 -10.59 -16.59
CA THR A 413 -15.37 -10.48 -16.00
C THR A 413 -14.45 -9.79 -16.97
N GLY A 414 -13.82 -8.71 -16.55
CA GLY A 414 -12.78 -8.03 -17.29
C GLY A 414 -11.41 -8.54 -16.87
N THR A 415 -10.62 -9.06 -17.80
CA THR A 415 -9.22 -9.43 -17.57
C THR A 415 -8.33 -8.45 -18.29
N LEU A 416 -7.48 -7.75 -17.56
CA LEU A 416 -6.50 -6.86 -18.18
C LEU A 416 -5.44 -7.69 -18.89
N ARG A 417 -5.12 -7.36 -20.13
CA ARG A 417 -4.06 -7.96 -20.94
C ARG A 417 -3.12 -6.88 -21.44
N GLY A 418 -1.88 -7.25 -21.70
CA GLY A 418 -0.90 -6.33 -22.24
C GLY A 418 0.44 -7.00 -22.47
N HIS A 419 1.45 -6.18 -22.76
CA HIS A 419 2.83 -6.62 -22.91
C HIS A 419 3.71 -5.96 -21.86
N TRP A 420 4.65 -6.72 -21.31
CA TRP A 420 5.76 -6.24 -20.50
C TRP A 420 7.04 -6.47 -21.28
N GLY A 421 7.51 -5.45 -21.99
CA GLY A 421 8.51 -5.64 -23.01
C GLY A 421 7.99 -6.59 -24.10
N PHE A 422 8.74 -7.64 -24.36
CA PHE A 422 8.35 -8.68 -25.33
C PHE A 422 7.40 -9.73 -24.76
N ALA A 423 7.25 -9.80 -23.45
CA ALA A 423 6.43 -10.81 -22.79
C ALA A 423 4.97 -10.37 -22.72
N GLU A 424 4.07 -11.25 -23.15
CA GLU A 424 2.63 -11.07 -22.91
C GLU A 424 2.33 -11.35 -21.44
N PHE A 425 1.45 -10.58 -20.84
CA PHE A 425 0.95 -10.87 -19.50
C PHE A 425 -0.56 -10.71 -19.41
N GLN A 426 -1.13 -11.50 -18.51
CA GLN A 426 -2.51 -11.33 -18.06
C GLN A 426 -2.47 -10.71 -16.69
N GLY A 427 -3.07 -9.55 -16.58
CA GLY A 427 -3.17 -8.78 -15.34
C GLY A 427 -4.34 -9.22 -14.46
N PRO A 428 -4.74 -8.33 -13.55
CA PRO A 428 -5.84 -8.61 -12.63
C PRO A 428 -7.17 -8.79 -13.35
N ARG A 429 -8.08 -9.47 -12.64
CA ARG A 429 -9.48 -9.62 -13.03
C ARG A 429 -10.35 -8.65 -12.27
N PHE A 430 -11.38 -8.13 -12.94
CA PHE A 430 -12.36 -7.19 -12.40
C PHE A 430 -13.76 -7.72 -12.63
N LEU A 431 -14.61 -7.55 -11.64
CA LEU A 431 -16.03 -7.86 -11.76
C LEU A 431 -16.73 -6.69 -12.43
N LEU A 432 -17.44 -6.96 -13.51
CA LEU A 432 -18.14 -5.97 -14.31
C LEU A 432 -19.63 -6.30 -14.33
N ARG A 433 -20.45 -5.27 -14.33
CA ARG A 433 -21.88 -5.39 -14.58
C ARG A 433 -22.34 -4.38 -15.61
N SER A 434 -23.34 -4.78 -16.41
CA SER A 434 -23.99 -3.89 -17.35
C SER A 434 -25.27 -3.33 -16.74
N ALA A 435 -25.59 -2.07 -17.09
CA ALA A 435 -26.85 -1.44 -16.70
C ALA A 435 -28.03 -2.11 -17.38
N HIS A 436 -29.07 -2.37 -16.63
CA HIS A 436 -30.32 -2.95 -17.12
C HIS A 436 -31.49 -2.03 -16.82
N ALA A 437 -32.49 -2.07 -17.69
CA ALA A 437 -33.74 -1.39 -17.49
C ALA A 437 -34.64 -2.11 -16.46
N GLU A 438 -34.08 -2.45 -15.31
CA GLU A 438 -34.84 -3.07 -14.23
C GLU A 438 -35.32 -2.04 -13.21
N LYS A 439 -36.50 -2.28 -12.68
CA LYS A 439 -37.08 -1.37 -11.69
C LYS A 439 -36.34 -1.51 -10.36
N TRP A 440 -35.91 -0.40 -9.84
CA TRP A 440 -35.42 -0.29 -8.47
C TRP A 440 -36.52 -0.68 -7.49
N THR A 441 -36.19 -1.51 -6.52
CA THR A 441 -37.11 -1.92 -5.49
C THR A 441 -36.73 -1.33 -4.14
N LEU A 442 -37.74 -0.84 -3.43
CA LEU A 442 -37.58 -0.37 -2.06
C LEU A 442 -37.99 -1.48 -1.11
N PRO A 443 -37.10 -1.94 -0.20
CA PRO A 443 -37.49 -2.89 0.85
C PRO A 443 -38.66 -2.37 1.67
N SER A 444 -39.55 -3.27 2.11
CA SER A 444 -40.73 -2.89 2.88
C SER A 444 -40.40 -2.12 4.17
N ALA A 445 -39.21 -2.36 4.74
CA ALA A 445 -38.72 -1.64 5.89
C ALA A 445 -38.46 -0.16 5.63
N ASP A 446 -38.11 0.22 4.39
CA ASP A 446 -37.85 1.60 3.98
C ASP A 446 -39.08 2.27 3.36
N ALA A 447 -40.17 1.54 3.13
CA ALA A 447 -41.40 2.08 2.51
C ALA A 447 -41.98 3.28 3.27
N GLN A 448 -41.72 3.38 4.57
CA GLN A 448 -42.16 4.46 5.46
C GLN A 448 -40.97 5.17 6.12
N ALA A 449 -39.78 5.11 5.53
CA ALA A 449 -38.58 5.64 6.13
C ALA A 449 -38.43 7.17 5.98
N LEU A 450 -39.12 7.75 5.02
CA LEU A 450 -39.02 9.20 4.74
C LEU A 450 -39.86 10.03 5.70
N ILE A 451 -39.21 10.81 6.52
CA ILE A 451 -39.85 11.62 7.54
C ILE A 451 -39.40 13.06 7.43
N VAL A 452 -40.40 13.94 7.37
CA VAL A 452 -40.11 15.36 7.34
C VAL A 452 -39.44 15.82 8.64
N GLY A 453 -38.52 16.78 8.51
CA GLY A 453 -37.77 17.35 9.62
C GLY A 453 -36.33 16.84 9.74
N ARG A 454 -35.91 15.87 8.95
CA ARG A 454 -34.59 15.28 9.00
C ARG A 454 -34.07 14.83 7.62
N ASP A 455 -32.86 14.30 7.60
CA ASP A 455 -32.28 13.65 6.44
C ASP A 455 -32.47 12.14 6.61
N ASP A 456 -33.16 11.49 5.67
CA ASP A 456 -33.44 10.06 5.71
C ASP A 456 -32.64 9.28 4.69
N VAL A 457 -32.34 8.04 5.05
CA VAL A 457 -31.54 7.14 4.22
C VAL A 457 -32.41 5.99 3.74
N LEU A 458 -32.49 5.84 2.42
CA LEU A 458 -33.17 4.75 1.74
C LEU A 458 -32.15 3.73 1.21
N HIS A 459 -32.50 2.45 1.29
CA HIS A 459 -31.72 1.35 0.75
C HIS A 459 -32.48 0.75 -0.44
N LEU A 460 -32.13 1.19 -1.62
CA LEU A 460 -32.74 0.69 -2.85
C LEU A 460 -31.98 -0.52 -3.35
N THR A 461 -32.68 -1.53 -3.82
CA THR A 461 -32.08 -2.74 -4.38
C THR A 461 -32.36 -2.83 -5.88
N SER A 462 -31.32 -3.19 -6.64
CA SER A 462 -31.33 -3.45 -8.07
C SER A 462 -30.17 -4.36 -8.40
N GLU A 463 -30.08 -4.89 -9.59
CA GLU A 463 -28.96 -5.77 -9.96
C GLU A 463 -27.63 -5.04 -10.13
N CYS A 464 -27.63 -3.71 -10.44
CA CYS A 464 -26.39 -2.96 -10.65
C CYS A 464 -26.38 -1.57 -10.00
N ALA A 465 -26.17 -1.50 -8.69
CA ALA A 465 -25.99 -0.21 -8.00
C ALA A 465 -24.74 0.58 -8.48
N PRO A 466 -23.60 -0.02 -8.85
CA PRO A 466 -22.47 0.70 -9.42
C PRO A 466 -22.75 1.40 -10.76
N CYS A 467 -23.84 1.03 -11.46
CA CYS A 467 -24.21 1.62 -12.74
C CYS A 467 -25.01 2.92 -12.62
N VAL A 468 -25.29 3.39 -11.41
CA VAL A 468 -26.01 4.64 -11.20
C VAL A 468 -25.11 5.81 -11.59
N GLU A 469 -25.61 6.64 -12.50
CA GLU A 469 -24.96 7.88 -12.95
C GLU A 469 -25.35 9.07 -12.07
N LYS A 470 -26.68 9.16 -11.78
CA LYS A 470 -27.23 10.29 -11.06
C LYS A 470 -28.51 9.90 -10.33
N VAL A 471 -28.66 10.41 -9.13
CA VAL A 471 -29.92 10.33 -8.37
C VAL A 471 -30.39 11.74 -8.09
N THR A 472 -31.66 11.99 -8.37
CA THR A 472 -32.32 13.25 -8.03
C THR A 472 -33.64 12.97 -7.32
N ALA A 473 -34.01 13.83 -6.41
CA ALA A 473 -35.29 13.76 -5.71
C ALA A 473 -36.06 15.05 -5.85
N LYS A 474 -37.38 14.97 -5.99
CA LYS A 474 -38.28 16.12 -6.02
C LYS A 474 -39.39 15.95 -4.98
N ASP A 475 -39.74 17.05 -4.33
CA ASP A 475 -40.89 17.08 -3.43
C ASP A 475 -42.26 17.15 -4.23
N HIS A 476 -43.37 17.07 -3.53
CA HIS A 476 -44.72 17.15 -4.09
C HIS A 476 -45.02 18.45 -4.84
N ASN A 477 -44.22 19.50 -4.68
CA ASN A 477 -44.33 20.75 -5.42
C ASN A 477 -43.38 20.78 -6.64
N GLY A 478 -42.65 19.69 -6.92
CA GLY A 478 -41.70 19.61 -8.01
C GLY A 478 -40.35 20.29 -7.72
N LYS A 479 -40.08 20.71 -6.47
CA LYS A 479 -38.86 21.36 -6.07
C LYS A 479 -37.75 20.30 -5.87
N ASP A 480 -36.56 20.56 -6.42
CA ASP A 480 -35.44 19.68 -6.31
C ASP A 480 -34.92 19.60 -4.87
N LEU A 481 -34.80 18.40 -4.36
CA LEU A 481 -34.13 18.06 -3.12
C LEU A 481 -32.67 17.67 -3.43
N LYS A 482 -31.72 18.15 -2.62
CA LYS A 482 -30.31 17.84 -2.80
C LYS A 482 -29.98 16.43 -2.26
N ALA A 483 -30.58 15.41 -2.89
CA ALA A 483 -30.28 14.02 -2.52
C ALA A 483 -28.81 13.67 -2.81
N THR A 484 -28.23 12.88 -1.93
CA THR A 484 -26.88 12.29 -2.11
C THR A 484 -27.01 10.77 -2.13
N TRP A 485 -26.09 10.09 -2.77
CA TRP A 485 -26.15 8.65 -2.93
C TRP A 485 -24.78 8.00 -2.97
N LYS A 486 -24.73 6.72 -2.62
CA LYS A 486 -23.56 5.86 -2.78
C LYS A 486 -24.00 4.41 -2.99
N ALA A 487 -23.28 3.66 -3.81
CA ALA A 487 -23.40 2.22 -3.87
C ALA A 487 -22.77 1.62 -2.59
N SER A 488 -23.60 1.04 -1.72
CA SER A 488 -23.14 0.42 -0.47
C SER A 488 -22.74 -1.04 -0.67
N LYS A 489 -23.44 -1.71 -1.59
CA LYS A 489 -23.15 -3.06 -2.09
C LYS A 489 -23.41 -3.11 -3.59
N PRO A 490 -23.00 -4.16 -4.28
CA PRO A 490 -23.23 -4.32 -5.71
C PRO A 490 -24.70 -4.21 -6.13
N GLU A 491 -25.59 -4.59 -5.23
CA GLU A 491 -27.05 -4.64 -5.46
C GLU A 491 -27.83 -3.62 -4.62
N GLU A 492 -27.13 -2.79 -3.83
CA GLU A 492 -27.75 -1.87 -2.89
C GLU A 492 -27.24 -0.44 -3.09
N LEU A 493 -28.18 0.46 -3.37
CA LEU A 493 -27.95 1.88 -3.47
C LEU A 493 -28.47 2.57 -2.20
N GLN A 494 -27.59 3.20 -1.47
CA GLN A 494 -27.95 4.04 -0.34
C GLN A 494 -28.20 5.47 -0.83
N VAL A 495 -29.43 5.98 -0.65
CA VAL A 495 -29.81 7.34 -1.06
C VAL A 495 -30.22 8.13 0.18
N THR A 496 -29.57 9.26 0.40
CA THR A 496 -29.93 10.20 1.48
C THR A 496 -30.81 11.30 0.89
N VAL A 497 -32.04 11.40 1.39
CA VAL A 497 -33.03 12.40 0.96
C VAL A 497 -33.16 13.45 2.07
N PRO A 498 -32.81 14.73 1.80
CA PRO A 498 -32.90 15.79 2.82
C PRO A 498 -34.34 16.32 2.91
N LEU A 499 -35.05 15.98 3.99
CA LEU A 499 -36.43 16.40 4.24
C LEU A 499 -36.55 17.40 5.43
N LYS A 500 -35.44 18.03 5.82
CA LYS A 500 -35.34 18.88 7.01
C LYS A 500 -36.30 20.06 7.07
N ASN A 501 -36.64 20.65 5.92
CA ASN A 501 -37.55 21.79 5.80
C ASN A 501 -38.64 21.50 4.78
N GLN A 502 -39.06 20.27 4.65
CA GLN A 502 -40.12 19.86 3.73
C GLN A 502 -41.41 19.56 4.47
N SER A 503 -42.50 19.58 3.77
CA SER A 503 -43.81 19.10 4.23
C SER A 503 -44.01 17.64 3.82
N ALA A 504 -44.81 16.89 4.59
CA ALA A 504 -45.15 15.52 4.23
C ALA A 504 -45.92 15.48 2.93
N GLY A 505 -45.68 14.49 2.09
CA GLY A 505 -46.31 14.33 0.78
C GLY A 505 -45.50 13.43 -0.13
N GLU A 506 -45.82 13.46 -1.40
CA GLU A 506 -45.17 12.66 -2.43
C GLU A 506 -43.73 13.15 -2.66
N VAL A 507 -42.77 12.22 -2.76
CA VAL A 507 -41.39 12.47 -3.14
C VAL A 507 -41.06 11.58 -4.31
N THR A 508 -40.74 12.16 -5.44
CA THR A 508 -40.34 11.40 -6.63
C THR A 508 -38.81 11.29 -6.67
N LEU A 509 -38.28 10.08 -6.57
CA LEU A 509 -36.88 9.77 -6.74
C LEU A 509 -36.63 9.36 -8.20
N THR A 510 -35.70 10.01 -8.88
CA THR A 510 -35.31 9.70 -10.25
C THR A 510 -33.90 9.19 -10.27
N ILE A 511 -33.71 7.98 -10.77
CA ILE A 511 -32.41 7.28 -10.84
C ILE A 511 -32.02 7.13 -12.29
N LYS A 512 -30.93 7.74 -12.70
CA LYS A 512 -30.36 7.61 -14.03
C LYS A 512 -29.16 6.67 -13.96
N GLN A 513 -29.10 5.70 -14.87
CA GLN A 513 -28.01 4.77 -15.01
C GLN A 513 -27.18 5.08 -16.25
N PHE A 514 -25.88 4.77 -16.20
CA PHE A 514 -25.01 4.88 -17.36
C PHE A 514 -25.52 4.01 -18.52
N GLY A 515 -25.45 4.52 -19.73
CA GLY A 515 -25.86 3.78 -20.94
C GLY A 515 -27.37 3.68 -21.17
N LEU A 516 -28.22 4.04 -20.22
CA LEU A 516 -29.68 4.03 -20.38
C LEU A 516 -30.20 5.43 -20.69
N ASN A 517 -31.12 5.52 -21.68
CA ASN A 517 -31.70 6.79 -22.10
C ASN A 517 -32.86 7.24 -21.19
N THR A 518 -33.57 6.31 -20.59
CA THR A 518 -34.72 6.59 -19.74
C THR A 518 -34.34 6.38 -18.28
N PRO A 519 -34.49 7.41 -17.42
CA PRO A 519 -34.30 7.22 -15.98
C PRO A 519 -35.48 6.45 -15.38
N ASP A 520 -35.21 5.76 -14.27
CA ASP A 520 -36.26 5.12 -13.46
C ASP A 520 -36.82 6.13 -12.47
N GLU A 521 -38.17 6.21 -12.39
CA GLU A 521 -38.87 7.05 -11.44
C GLU A 521 -39.54 6.22 -10.36
N LEU A 522 -39.22 6.53 -9.11
CA LEU A 522 -39.77 5.86 -7.94
C LEU A 522 -40.60 6.86 -7.12
N PRO A 523 -41.92 6.74 -7.13
CA PRO A 523 -42.78 7.57 -6.27
C PRO A 523 -42.73 7.03 -4.84
N LEU A 524 -42.43 7.91 -3.89
CA LEU A 524 -42.33 7.64 -2.48
C LEU A 524 -43.24 8.60 -1.71
N LEU A 525 -43.55 8.23 -0.46
CA LEU A 525 -44.29 9.11 0.43
C LEU A 525 -43.42 9.48 1.63
N SER A 526 -43.41 10.77 1.98
CA SER A 526 -42.82 11.26 3.19
C SER A 526 -43.91 11.51 4.26
N TYR A 527 -43.60 11.12 5.48
CA TYR A 527 -44.57 11.12 6.59
C TYR A 527 -44.13 12.04 7.72
N SER A 528 -45.09 12.44 8.52
CA SER A 528 -44.88 13.13 9.81
C SER A 528 -45.22 12.21 10.96
N GLU A 529 -44.55 11.08 11.11
CA GLU A 529 -44.87 10.10 12.15
C GLU A 529 -43.82 10.08 13.30
N ALA A 530 -44.30 9.64 14.47
CA ALA A 530 -43.49 9.43 15.65
C ALA A 530 -42.67 8.14 15.58
N ALA A 531 -41.63 8.04 16.38
CA ALA A 531 -40.91 6.79 16.60
C ALA A 531 -41.87 5.75 17.23
N HIS A 532 -41.75 4.50 16.82
CA HIS A 532 -42.38 3.37 17.49
C HIS A 532 -41.32 2.64 18.32
N LEU A 533 -41.58 2.49 19.59
CA LEU A 533 -40.67 1.86 20.56
C LEU A 533 -41.15 0.46 20.89
N ASP A 534 -40.35 -0.55 20.59
CA ASP A 534 -40.70 -1.93 20.86
C ASP A 534 -40.16 -2.40 22.21
N ARG A 535 -38.87 -2.25 22.46
CA ARG A 535 -38.22 -2.75 23.65
C ARG A 535 -36.95 -1.97 23.94
N PHE A 536 -36.66 -1.76 25.22
CA PHE A 536 -35.34 -1.32 25.65
C PHE A 536 -34.70 -2.41 26.54
N THR A 537 -33.46 -2.72 26.25
CA THR A 537 -32.63 -3.71 26.96
C THR A 537 -31.38 -3.04 27.54
N ILE A 538 -31.18 -3.26 28.84
CA ILE A 538 -29.97 -2.86 29.56
C ILE A 538 -29.72 -3.84 30.71
N ASN A 539 -28.48 -4.22 30.92
CA ASN A 539 -28.08 -5.00 32.05
C ASN A 539 -27.66 -4.09 33.19
N ALA A 540 -27.96 -4.48 34.44
CA ALA A 540 -27.55 -3.73 35.60
C ALA A 540 -26.03 -3.51 35.63
N GLY A 541 -25.60 -2.25 35.83
CA GLY A 541 -24.18 -1.87 35.80
C GLY A 541 -23.62 -1.55 34.45
N ASP A 542 -24.34 -1.78 33.35
CA ASP A 542 -23.92 -1.41 32.01
C ASP A 542 -24.02 0.11 31.79
N LYS A 543 -23.10 0.62 30.93
CA LYS A 543 -23.09 2.03 30.51
C LYS A 543 -23.83 2.27 29.21
N GLN A 544 -24.30 1.21 28.57
CA GLN A 544 -25.00 1.25 27.30
C GLN A 544 -26.21 0.31 27.35
N GLY A 545 -27.30 0.77 26.76
CA GLY A 545 -28.49 -0.02 26.50
C GLY A 545 -28.86 0.03 25.05
N VAL A 546 -29.73 -0.85 24.61
CA VAL A 546 -30.23 -0.94 23.24
C VAL A 546 -31.74 -0.76 23.24
N LEU A 547 -32.21 0.19 22.42
CA LEU A 547 -33.61 0.46 22.15
C LEU A 547 -33.97 -0.12 20.78
N ASP A 548 -34.89 -1.03 20.74
CA ASP A 548 -35.46 -1.64 19.55
C ASP A 548 -36.75 -0.93 19.13
N GLY A 549 -36.93 -0.76 17.82
CA GLY A 549 -38.15 -0.17 17.30
C GLY A 549 -38.06 0.28 15.86
N THR A 550 -38.98 1.15 15.45
CA THR A 550 -38.91 1.81 14.16
C THR A 550 -38.77 3.31 14.36
N ARG A 551 -38.05 3.98 13.46
CA ARG A 551 -37.83 5.44 13.48
C ARG A 551 -37.11 5.94 14.73
N LEU A 552 -36.18 5.15 15.24
CA LEU A 552 -35.41 5.48 16.44
C LEU A 552 -34.45 6.66 16.22
N ASP A 553 -34.23 7.05 15.01
CA ASP A 553 -33.53 8.27 14.64
C ASP A 553 -34.25 9.57 15.06
N GLU A 554 -35.54 9.49 15.37
CA GLU A 554 -36.29 10.58 15.99
C GLU A 554 -36.02 10.73 17.50
N VAL A 555 -35.43 9.74 18.13
CA VAL A 555 -35.10 9.81 19.56
C VAL A 555 -34.00 10.84 19.78
N SER A 556 -34.31 11.84 20.60
CA SER A 556 -33.40 12.91 21.02
C SER A 556 -32.85 12.72 22.43
N SER A 557 -33.64 12.09 23.29
CA SER A 557 -33.27 11.84 24.70
C SER A 557 -33.97 10.60 25.24
N PHE A 558 -33.36 9.95 26.19
CA PHE A 558 -33.93 8.78 26.88
C PHE A 558 -33.60 8.89 28.37
N GLU A 559 -34.61 8.74 29.20
CA GLU A 559 -34.48 8.80 30.65
C GLU A 559 -35.12 7.58 31.29
N LEU A 560 -34.40 6.92 32.21
CA LEU A 560 -34.87 5.78 32.95
C LEU A 560 -34.47 5.94 34.42
N ASN A 561 -35.44 6.03 35.32
CA ASN A 561 -35.21 6.18 36.77
C ASN A 561 -34.21 7.30 37.14
N GLY A 562 -34.34 8.47 36.48
CA GLY A 562 -33.41 9.60 36.69
C GLY A 562 -32.02 9.42 36.04
N VAL A 563 -31.81 8.32 35.30
CA VAL A 563 -30.59 8.11 34.51
C VAL A 563 -30.84 8.61 33.10
N HIS A 564 -30.05 9.57 32.64
CA HIS A 564 -30.11 10.12 31.31
C HIS A 564 -29.20 9.37 30.38
N PHE A 565 -29.72 8.98 29.21
CA PHE A 565 -28.99 8.34 28.13
C PHE A 565 -28.94 9.26 26.93
N VAL A 566 -27.85 9.17 26.20
CA VAL A 566 -27.64 9.90 24.96
C VAL A 566 -27.64 8.91 23.79
N PRO A 567 -28.38 9.20 22.70
CA PRO A 567 -28.31 8.39 21.48
C PRO A 567 -26.87 8.31 20.96
N ALA A 568 -26.39 7.10 20.68
CA ALA A 568 -25.01 6.85 20.23
C ALA A 568 -25.00 6.32 18.78
N LYS A 569 -25.28 5.06 18.57
CA LYS A 569 -25.21 4.41 17.26
C LYS A 569 -26.58 3.88 16.86
N LEU A 570 -27.06 4.29 15.69
CA LEU A 570 -28.23 3.71 15.06
C LEU A 570 -27.76 2.64 14.07
N SER A 571 -28.27 1.43 14.20
CA SER A 571 -28.01 0.28 13.30
C SER A 571 -29.32 -0.33 12.87
N ARG A 572 -29.29 -1.04 11.72
CA ARG A 572 -30.43 -1.77 11.22
C ARG A 572 -30.13 -3.25 11.31
N VAL A 573 -31.01 -3.98 11.98
CA VAL A 573 -30.93 -5.43 12.12
C VAL A 573 -32.19 -6.03 11.56
N GLN A 574 -32.08 -6.75 10.43
CA GLN A 574 -33.21 -7.28 9.67
C GLN A 574 -34.21 -6.19 9.25
N GLN A 575 -35.40 -6.16 9.80
CA GLN A 575 -36.47 -5.18 9.52
C GLN A 575 -36.59 -4.07 10.55
N ASN A 576 -35.93 -4.20 11.72
CA ASN A 576 -36.00 -3.26 12.82
C ASN A 576 -34.74 -2.39 12.89
N TYR A 577 -34.86 -1.28 13.60
CA TYR A 577 -33.72 -0.45 13.96
C TYR A 577 -33.34 -0.70 15.42
N GLU A 578 -32.05 -0.67 15.70
CA GLU A 578 -31.48 -0.71 17.03
C GLU A 578 -30.76 0.62 17.29
N LEU A 579 -31.14 1.32 18.32
CA LEU A 579 -30.47 2.53 18.79
C LEU A 579 -29.68 2.22 20.05
N GLY A 580 -28.36 2.29 19.94
CA GLY A 580 -27.49 2.30 21.11
C GLY A 580 -27.69 3.57 21.90
N LEU A 581 -27.91 3.44 23.20
CA LEU A 581 -28.08 4.52 24.17
C LEU A 581 -26.95 4.44 25.19
N ALA A 582 -26.20 5.54 25.36
CA ALA A 582 -25.04 5.59 26.26
C ALA A 582 -25.31 6.47 27.47
N ILE A 583 -24.87 6.05 28.65
CA ILE A 583 -24.93 6.82 29.89
C ILE A 583 -23.67 7.71 29.96
N PRO A 584 -23.77 9.03 29.84
CA PRO A 584 -22.60 9.92 29.89
C PRO A 584 -21.90 9.91 31.25
N ASN A 585 -22.64 9.78 32.33
CA ASN A 585 -22.13 9.74 33.69
C ASN A 585 -22.20 8.31 34.25
N ALA A 586 -21.10 7.60 34.22
CA ALA A 586 -21.01 6.21 34.66
C ALA A 586 -21.46 5.97 36.13
N ALA A 587 -21.41 6.98 36.99
CA ALA A 587 -21.84 6.86 38.39
C ALA A 587 -23.35 6.65 38.51
N THR A 588 -24.15 7.14 37.55
CA THR A 588 -25.61 7.00 37.61
C THR A 588 -26.10 5.62 37.16
N ALA A 589 -25.29 4.85 36.48
CA ALA A 589 -25.62 3.47 36.08
C ALA A 589 -25.89 2.55 37.29
N ALA A 590 -25.30 2.85 38.43
CA ALA A 590 -25.53 2.11 39.70
C ALA A 590 -26.98 2.28 40.24
N ASN A 591 -27.76 3.24 39.75
CA ASN A 591 -29.16 3.44 40.16
C ASN A 591 -30.11 2.41 39.51
N LEU A 592 -29.66 1.68 38.51
CA LEU A 592 -30.46 0.66 37.79
C LEU A 592 -30.25 -0.71 38.46
N GLN A 593 -31.26 -1.16 39.22
CA GLN A 593 -31.18 -2.44 39.90
C GLN A 593 -31.75 -3.58 39.05
N PRO A 594 -31.18 -4.80 39.10
CA PRO A 594 -31.67 -5.95 38.36
C PRO A 594 -33.14 -6.28 38.72
N ASP A 595 -33.91 -6.75 37.76
CA ASP A 595 -35.33 -7.13 37.83
C ASP A 595 -36.28 -5.97 38.15
N GLU A 596 -35.79 -4.74 38.16
CA GLU A 596 -36.63 -3.54 38.40
C GLU A 596 -37.44 -3.22 37.12
N LYS A 597 -38.77 -3.12 37.31
CA LYS A 597 -39.70 -2.71 36.22
C LYS A 597 -39.87 -1.21 36.30
N LEU A 598 -39.49 -0.57 35.25
CA LEU A 598 -39.44 0.88 35.13
C LEU A 598 -40.16 1.40 33.88
N VAL A 599 -40.53 2.67 33.94
CA VAL A 599 -41.02 3.40 32.76
C VAL A 599 -39.91 4.28 32.25
N ALA A 600 -39.50 4.07 31.01
CA ALA A 600 -38.59 4.96 30.30
C ALA A 600 -39.35 6.09 29.63
N HIS A 601 -38.87 7.32 29.79
CA HIS A 601 -39.36 8.51 29.11
C HIS A 601 -38.46 8.81 27.90
N VAL A 602 -38.99 8.63 26.71
CA VAL A 602 -38.26 8.80 25.46
C VAL A 602 -38.67 10.09 24.78
N GLY A 603 -37.79 11.08 24.77
CA GLY A 603 -38.01 12.35 24.09
C GLY A 603 -37.68 12.25 22.59
N LEU A 604 -38.59 12.73 21.77
CA LEU A 604 -38.44 12.78 20.31
C LEU A 604 -37.91 14.16 19.89
N LYS A 605 -37.30 14.24 18.70
CA LYS A 605 -36.83 15.50 18.10
C LYS A 605 -37.95 16.53 17.86
N ASP A 606 -39.16 16.06 17.71
CA ASP A 606 -40.37 16.90 17.57
C ASP A 606 -40.96 17.38 18.90
N GLY A 607 -40.31 17.04 20.04
CA GLY A 607 -40.68 17.45 21.41
C GLY A 607 -41.70 16.53 22.06
N ARG A 608 -42.19 15.47 21.41
CA ARG A 608 -43.06 14.47 22.03
C ARG A 608 -42.27 13.58 22.97
N ILE A 609 -42.91 13.10 24.01
CA ILE A 609 -42.37 12.10 24.94
C ILE A 609 -43.20 10.85 24.83
N LEU A 610 -42.56 9.72 24.65
CA LEU A 610 -43.17 8.38 24.64
C LEU A 610 -42.75 7.62 25.87
N ASP A 611 -43.68 6.88 26.45
CA ASP A 611 -43.41 6.02 27.60
C ASP A 611 -43.20 4.58 27.15
N LEU A 612 -42.13 3.95 27.66
CA LEU A 612 -41.82 2.56 27.35
C LEU A 612 -41.63 1.77 28.66
N GLN A 613 -42.41 0.72 28.84
CA GLN A 613 -42.19 -0.22 29.97
C GLN A 613 -40.97 -1.07 29.71
N THR A 614 -40.06 -1.13 30.63
CA THR A 614 -38.83 -1.91 30.52
C THR A 614 -38.48 -2.59 31.84
N THR A 615 -37.66 -3.61 31.78
CA THR A 615 -37.09 -4.28 32.96
C THR A 615 -35.57 -4.27 32.83
N VAL A 616 -34.88 -3.92 33.88
CA VAL A 616 -33.44 -3.98 33.93
C VAL A 616 -33.00 -5.44 34.05
N GLU A 617 -32.23 -5.92 33.13
CA GLU A 617 -31.74 -7.31 33.11
C GLU A 617 -30.65 -7.53 34.18
N ALA A 618 -30.40 -8.80 34.53
CA ALA A 618 -29.31 -9.17 35.41
C ALA A 618 -27.96 -8.63 34.90
N PRO A 619 -27.01 -8.34 35.81
CA PRO A 619 -25.70 -7.85 35.37
C PRO A 619 -25.02 -8.85 34.45
N ARG A 620 -24.31 -8.34 33.45
CA ARG A 620 -23.55 -9.21 32.51
C ARG A 620 -22.51 -10.02 33.27
N PRO A 621 -22.28 -11.25 32.89
CA PRO A 621 -21.25 -12.06 33.51
C PRO A 621 -19.88 -11.42 33.24
N LYS A 622 -19.11 -11.31 34.32
CA LYS A 622 -17.75 -10.77 34.26
C LYS A 622 -16.80 -11.77 34.87
N VAL A 623 -15.78 -12.08 34.11
CA VAL A 623 -14.70 -12.98 34.54
C VAL A 623 -13.37 -12.27 34.40
N THR A 624 -12.41 -12.64 35.24
CA THR A 624 -11.04 -12.15 35.17
C THR A 624 -10.12 -13.30 34.85
N LEU A 625 -9.22 -13.10 33.91
CA LEU A 625 -8.15 -14.05 33.61
C LEU A 625 -7.12 -14.03 34.76
N MET A 626 -6.97 -15.15 35.46
CA MET A 626 -6.03 -15.30 36.55
C MET A 626 -4.65 -15.73 36.09
N SER A 627 -4.61 -16.70 35.22
CA SER A 627 -3.39 -17.23 34.65
C SER A 627 -3.68 -18.02 33.39
N LYS A 628 -2.68 -18.16 32.54
CA LYS A 628 -2.74 -18.99 31.35
C LYS A 628 -1.45 -19.78 31.16
N SER A 629 -1.53 -20.92 30.54
CA SER A 629 -0.40 -21.79 30.21
C SER A 629 -0.62 -22.44 28.87
N VAL A 630 0.34 -22.30 27.99
CA VAL A 630 0.36 -22.96 26.68
C VAL A 630 1.07 -24.30 26.82
N GLN A 631 0.39 -25.37 26.48
CA GLN A 631 0.98 -26.69 26.35
C GLN A 631 1.39 -26.91 24.88
N PRO A 632 2.63 -27.32 24.61
CA PRO A 632 3.07 -27.60 23.24
C PRO A 632 2.23 -28.72 22.62
N GLY A 633 2.14 -28.72 21.29
CA GLY A 633 1.53 -29.80 20.54
C GLY A 633 2.27 -31.12 20.67
N PRO A 634 1.69 -32.22 20.17
CA PRO A 634 2.25 -33.57 20.27
C PRO A 634 3.56 -33.71 19.48
N THR A 635 3.81 -32.86 18.51
CA THR A 635 5.03 -32.86 17.69
C THR A 635 6.00 -31.82 18.20
N ALA A 636 7.22 -32.27 18.52
CA ALA A 636 8.27 -31.33 18.94
C ALA A 636 8.61 -30.38 17.79
N SER A 637 8.38 -29.09 18.03
CA SER A 637 8.75 -28.05 17.06
C SER A 637 10.20 -27.60 17.30
N ALA A 638 10.93 -27.39 16.22
CA ALA A 638 12.24 -26.75 16.29
C ALA A 638 12.16 -25.25 16.63
N ILE A 639 10.93 -24.71 16.63
CA ILE A 639 10.64 -23.29 16.84
C ILE A 639 10.29 -23.06 18.31
N HIS A 640 10.98 -22.13 18.92
CA HIS A 640 10.68 -21.58 20.24
C HIS A 640 10.07 -20.19 20.04
N LEU A 641 8.82 -20.06 20.43
CA LEU A 641 8.06 -18.82 20.28
C LEU A 641 8.65 -17.70 21.14
N GLY A 642 8.56 -16.48 20.62
CA GLY A 642 9.16 -15.30 21.25
C GLY A 642 8.32 -14.71 22.38
N SER A 643 7.01 -14.97 22.36
CA SER A 643 6.07 -14.48 23.36
C SER A 643 5.38 -15.63 24.08
N GLN A 644 5.10 -15.46 25.37
CA GLN A 644 4.28 -16.40 26.16
C GLN A 644 2.80 -16.33 25.76
N ASP A 645 2.42 -15.31 25.01
CA ASP A 645 1.05 -15.11 24.53
C ASP A 645 0.79 -15.82 23.19
N GLU A 646 1.83 -16.32 22.53
CA GLU A 646 1.70 -17.09 21.30
C GLU A 646 1.26 -18.54 21.59
N LEU A 647 0.19 -18.95 20.96
CA LEU A 647 -0.40 -20.28 21.05
C LEU A 647 -0.22 -21.02 19.72
N PRO A 648 0.66 -22.03 19.64
CA PRO A 648 0.72 -22.86 18.45
C PRO A 648 -0.65 -23.48 18.14
N LEU A 649 -1.05 -23.50 16.89
CA LEU A 649 -2.34 -24.07 16.47
C LEU A 649 -2.52 -25.54 16.94
N GLU A 650 -1.45 -26.34 16.93
CA GLU A 650 -1.42 -27.73 17.43
C GLU A 650 -1.25 -27.84 18.94
N GLY A 651 -1.04 -26.71 19.62
CA GLY A 651 -0.92 -26.64 21.08
C GLY A 651 -2.26 -26.62 21.78
N ARG A 652 -2.23 -26.58 23.09
CA ARG A 652 -3.41 -26.42 23.94
C ARG A 652 -3.22 -25.25 24.87
N LEU A 653 -4.26 -24.46 25.05
CA LEU A 653 -4.28 -23.38 26.01
C LEU A 653 -5.10 -23.79 27.23
N LEU A 654 -4.48 -23.78 28.38
CA LEU A 654 -5.15 -23.85 29.66
C LEU A 654 -5.17 -22.47 30.27
N PHE A 655 -6.33 -22.01 30.68
CA PHE A 655 -6.44 -20.70 31.32
C PHE A 655 -7.43 -20.75 32.48
N PHE A 656 -7.06 -20.09 33.56
CA PHE A 656 -7.89 -19.97 34.76
C PHE A 656 -8.64 -18.66 34.72
N VAL A 657 -9.95 -18.76 34.88
CA VAL A 657 -10.82 -17.60 35.00
C VAL A 657 -11.52 -17.59 36.35
N LYS A 658 -11.64 -16.41 36.93
CA LYS A 658 -12.39 -16.18 38.14
C LYS A 658 -13.64 -15.38 37.80
N SER A 659 -14.79 -15.81 38.30
CA SER A 659 -16.04 -15.03 38.21
C SER A 659 -16.03 -13.87 39.18
N ASP A 660 -16.22 -12.66 38.64
CA ASP A 660 -16.42 -11.46 39.40
C ASP A 660 -17.92 -11.12 39.54
N VAL A 661 -18.70 -11.46 38.49
CA VAL A 661 -20.16 -11.32 38.42
C VAL A 661 -20.71 -12.49 37.63
N PRO A 662 -21.57 -13.31 38.25
CA PRO A 662 -21.93 -13.36 39.69
C PRO A 662 -20.74 -13.87 40.53
N GLU A 663 -20.78 -13.66 41.84
CA GLU A 663 -19.71 -14.07 42.79
C GLU A 663 -19.40 -15.58 42.76
N LYS A 664 -20.31 -16.40 42.34
CA LYS A 664 -20.11 -17.86 42.15
C LYS A 664 -20.22 -18.19 40.68
N PHE A 665 -19.29 -18.97 40.18
CA PHE A 665 -19.28 -19.43 38.80
C PHE A 665 -20.45 -20.44 38.58
N PRO A 666 -21.47 -20.05 37.76
CA PRO A 666 -22.61 -20.95 37.51
C PRO A 666 -22.18 -22.11 36.63
N ARG A 667 -22.73 -23.29 36.90
CA ARG A 667 -22.42 -24.49 36.06
C ARG A 667 -22.88 -24.37 34.59
N ALA A 668 -23.88 -23.58 34.36
CA ALA A 668 -24.45 -23.34 33.03
C ALA A 668 -23.77 -22.19 32.29
N GLU A 669 -22.91 -21.44 32.98
CA GLU A 669 -22.13 -20.38 32.38
C GLU A 669 -21.09 -20.95 31.41
N LYS A 670 -20.87 -20.28 30.31
CA LYS A 670 -19.95 -20.67 29.24
C LYS A 670 -18.88 -19.62 29.06
N ILE A 671 -17.76 -20.03 28.51
CA ILE A 671 -16.73 -19.11 28.05
C ILE A 671 -16.70 -19.18 26.52
N GLU A 672 -17.07 -18.08 25.88
CA GLU A 672 -16.95 -17.91 24.44
C GLU A 672 -15.53 -17.42 24.14
N VAL A 673 -14.85 -18.06 23.21
CA VAL A 673 -13.52 -17.69 22.71
C VAL A 673 -13.63 -17.46 21.22
N ALA A 674 -13.14 -16.32 20.73
CA ALA A 674 -13.18 -16.02 19.31
C ALA A 674 -11.90 -15.28 18.88
N THR A 675 -11.62 -15.27 17.58
CA THR A 675 -10.65 -14.34 17.01
C THR A 675 -11.20 -12.91 17.05
N GLU A 676 -10.34 -11.91 17.09
CA GLU A 676 -10.74 -10.50 17.19
C GLU A 676 -11.64 -10.07 16.01
N ASP A 677 -11.45 -10.67 14.84
CA ASP A 677 -12.29 -10.48 13.63
C ASP A 677 -13.56 -11.34 13.62
N ASN A 678 -13.78 -12.16 14.65
CA ASN A 678 -14.86 -13.17 14.76
C ASN A 678 -14.93 -14.17 13.58
N ALA A 679 -13.81 -14.40 12.90
CA ALA A 679 -13.74 -15.39 11.83
C ALA A 679 -13.80 -16.84 12.37
N PHE A 680 -13.33 -17.03 13.60
CA PHE A 680 -13.34 -18.30 14.31
C PHE A 680 -13.87 -18.09 15.73
N ASP A 681 -14.79 -18.96 16.14
CA ASP A 681 -15.36 -18.95 17.48
C ASP A 681 -15.51 -20.35 18.07
N ALA A 682 -15.48 -20.45 19.37
CA ALA A 682 -15.71 -21.68 20.13
C ALA A 682 -16.35 -21.34 21.49
N VAL A 683 -17.17 -22.26 21.96
CA VAL A 683 -17.83 -22.13 23.25
C VAL A 683 -17.32 -23.24 24.16
N LEU A 684 -16.72 -22.86 25.27
CA LEU A 684 -16.25 -23.78 26.29
C LEU A 684 -17.30 -23.89 27.39
N SER A 685 -17.60 -25.11 27.82
CA SER A 685 -18.64 -25.39 28.80
C SER A 685 -18.26 -26.52 29.77
N VAL A 686 -18.94 -26.53 30.92
CA VAL A 686 -18.81 -27.66 31.84
C VAL A 686 -19.41 -28.94 31.28
N ALA A 687 -20.40 -28.80 30.38
CA ALA A 687 -21.12 -29.93 29.81
C ALA A 687 -20.28 -30.77 28.86
N ASP A 688 -19.39 -30.12 28.06
CA ASP A 688 -18.49 -30.81 27.12
C ASP A 688 -17.11 -31.10 27.73
N GLY A 689 -16.86 -30.70 28.96
CA GLY A 689 -15.62 -30.93 29.69
C GLY A 689 -14.47 -29.99 29.32
N SER A 690 -14.72 -29.00 28.45
CA SER A 690 -13.73 -27.95 28.10
C SER A 690 -13.59 -26.87 29.18
N LEU A 691 -14.53 -26.85 30.13
CA LEU A 691 -14.50 -26.00 31.31
C LEU A 691 -14.67 -26.84 32.58
N VAL A 692 -13.73 -26.73 33.52
CA VAL A 692 -13.75 -27.51 34.77
C VAL A 692 -13.73 -26.54 35.96
N LEU A 693 -14.81 -26.60 36.77
CA LEU A 693 -14.87 -25.80 37.97
C LEU A 693 -13.82 -26.29 39.00
N GLN A 694 -12.98 -25.38 39.46
CA GLN A 694 -11.97 -25.68 40.45
C GLN A 694 -12.45 -25.43 41.86
N ASP A 695 -13.21 -24.36 42.03
CA ASP A 695 -13.89 -23.98 43.25
C ASP A 695 -15.22 -23.24 42.94
N ALA A 696 -15.79 -22.58 43.96
CA ALA A 696 -17.06 -21.88 43.78
C ALA A 696 -17.00 -20.66 42.85
N GLN A 697 -15.80 -20.09 42.64
CA GLN A 697 -15.61 -18.84 41.91
C GLN A 697 -14.73 -19.00 40.67
N SER A 698 -13.95 -20.09 40.57
CA SER A 698 -12.94 -20.23 39.53
C SER A 698 -13.13 -21.50 38.70
N ALA A 699 -12.80 -21.38 37.44
CA ALA A 699 -12.85 -22.44 36.47
C ALA A 699 -11.54 -22.50 35.67
N LEU A 700 -11.15 -23.72 35.32
CA LEU A 700 -10.10 -24.01 34.36
C LEU A 700 -10.74 -24.25 32.99
N ALA A 701 -10.37 -23.46 32.01
CA ALA A 701 -10.78 -23.61 30.63
C ALA A 701 -9.67 -24.28 29.82
N LEU A 702 -10.03 -25.21 28.97
CA LEU A 702 -9.15 -25.90 28.03
C LEU A 702 -9.60 -25.61 26.63
N LEU A 703 -8.72 -24.96 25.86
CA LEU A 703 -8.92 -24.69 24.44
C LEU A 703 -7.90 -25.49 23.62
N ASP A 704 -8.39 -26.24 22.66
CA ASP A 704 -7.60 -26.92 21.63
C ASP A 704 -7.91 -26.22 20.30
N PRO A 705 -7.07 -25.28 19.83
CA PRO A 705 -7.40 -24.43 18.68
C PRO A 705 -7.62 -25.23 17.39
N LEU A 706 -6.79 -26.24 17.16
CA LEU A 706 -6.90 -27.08 15.97
C LEU A 706 -8.25 -27.82 15.93
N LYS A 707 -8.69 -28.33 17.07
CA LYS A 707 -9.98 -29.02 17.18
C LYS A 707 -11.17 -28.06 17.11
N SER A 708 -11.05 -26.89 17.72
CA SER A 708 -12.15 -25.93 17.86
C SER A 708 -12.34 -25.07 16.61
N PHE A 709 -11.25 -24.66 15.96
CA PHE A 709 -11.28 -23.70 14.86
C PHE A 709 -10.84 -24.29 13.52
N GLY A 710 -10.17 -25.46 13.55
CA GLY A 710 -9.63 -26.09 12.35
C GLY A 710 -8.23 -25.60 11.94
N PRO A 711 -7.67 -26.17 10.85
CA PRO A 711 -6.25 -25.99 10.49
C PRO A 711 -5.89 -24.61 9.92
N SER A 712 -6.89 -23.80 9.62
CA SER A 712 -6.68 -22.47 9.02
C SER A 712 -6.70 -21.32 10.03
N ALA A 713 -6.98 -21.59 11.31
CA ALA A 713 -7.14 -20.56 12.32
C ALA A 713 -5.80 -19.91 12.70
N PHE A 714 -5.81 -18.62 12.83
CA PHE A 714 -4.68 -17.80 13.29
C PHE A 714 -5.18 -16.42 13.76
N GLY A 715 -4.32 -15.72 14.48
CA GLY A 715 -4.58 -14.36 14.93
C GLY A 715 -4.94 -14.24 16.41
N PRO A 716 -5.14 -13.01 16.89
CA PRO A 716 -5.41 -12.72 18.29
C PRO A 716 -6.76 -13.27 18.72
N LEU A 717 -6.75 -14.00 19.84
CA LEU A 717 -7.93 -14.53 20.50
C LEU A 717 -8.38 -13.61 21.60
N GLN A 718 -9.68 -13.53 21.76
CA GLN A 718 -10.37 -12.90 22.88
C GLN A 718 -11.37 -13.89 23.50
N PHE A 719 -11.71 -13.67 24.74
CA PHE A 719 -12.69 -14.50 25.47
C PHE A 719 -13.66 -13.63 26.25
N ARG A 720 -14.83 -14.17 26.52
CA ARG A 720 -15.84 -13.58 27.43
C ARG A 720 -16.70 -14.66 28.07
N ALA A 721 -17.28 -14.33 29.19
CA ALA A 721 -18.30 -15.15 29.79
C ALA A 721 -19.66 -14.95 29.11
N VAL A 722 -20.47 -16.00 29.10
CA VAL A 722 -21.85 -16.02 28.60
C VAL A 722 -22.73 -16.70 29.64
N SER A 723 -23.72 -15.98 30.16
CA SER A 723 -24.65 -16.54 31.13
C SER A 723 -25.52 -17.66 30.57
N ALA A 724 -26.22 -18.36 31.42
CA ALA A 724 -27.15 -19.39 31.02
C ALA A 724 -28.28 -18.84 30.11
N GLU A 725 -28.69 -17.62 30.33
CA GLU A 725 -29.73 -16.88 29.58
C GLU A 725 -29.19 -16.26 28.30
N GLY A 726 -27.87 -16.34 28.07
CA GLY A 726 -27.23 -15.84 26.86
C GLY A 726 -26.69 -14.42 26.93
N ALA A 727 -26.74 -13.79 28.12
CA ALA A 727 -26.09 -12.48 28.31
C ALA A 727 -24.56 -12.62 28.17
N LYS A 728 -24.00 -11.78 27.34
CA LYS A 728 -22.56 -11.81 26.98
C LYS A 728 -21.81 -10.75 27.73
N GLY A 729 -20.73 -11.13 28.38
CA GLY A 729 -19.77 -10.22 28.99
C GLY A 729 -18.91 -9.52 27.95
N ASP A 730 -18.02 -8.64 28.42
CA ASP A 730 -17.09 -7.93 27.55
C ASP A 730 -15.95 -8.82 27.11
N TRP A 731 -15.49 -8.62 25.87
CA TRP A 731 -14.33 -9.29 25.33
C TRP A 731 -13.04 -8.89 26.05
N GLN A 732 -12.20 -9.88 26.37
CA GLN A 732 -10.88 -9.72 26.94
C GLN A 732 -9.84 -10.45 26.10
N PRO A 733 -8.63 -9.89 25.93
CA PRO A 733 -7.57 -10.55 25.18
C PRO A 733 -7.14 -11.84 25.89
N LEU A 734 -6.83 -12.87 25.10
CA LEU A 734 -6.47 -14.18 25.63
C LEU A 734 -5.08 -14.66 25.19
N ALA A 735 -4.88 -14.86 23.92
CA ALA A 735 -3.63 -15.36 23.34
C ALA A 735 -3.60 -15.03 21.84
N ASN A 736 -2.49 -15.31 21.17
CA ASN A 736 -2.39 -15.17 19.71
C ASN A 736 -2.13 -16.53 19.08
N VAL A 737 -3.06 -17.03 18.28
CA VAL A 737 -2.92 -18.32 17.58
C VAL A 737 -1.98 -18.16 16.41
N VAL A 738 -0.95 -18.99 16.37
CA VAL A 738 0.04 -18.99 15.31
C VAL A 738 0.20 -20.39 14.71
N ARG A 739 0.26 -20.45 13.39
CA ARG A 739 0.58 -21.65 12.64
C ARG A 739 2.10 -21.76 12.48
N LEU A 740 2.63 -22.92 12.76
CA LEU A 740 4.07 -23.15 12.70
C LEU A 740 4.43 -23.91 11.41
N PRO A 741 5.48 -23.45 10.71
CA PRO A 741 6.11 -24.27 9.67
C PRO A 741 6.88 -25.43 10.30
N SER A 742 6.97 -26.55 9.61
CA SER A 742 7.86 -27.63 10.01
C SER A 742 9.24 -27.42 9.41
N LEU A 743 10.19 -27.03 10.24
CA LEU A 743 11.58 -26.81 9.85
C LEU A 743 12.39 -28.08 10.06
N LYS A 744 13.28 -28.42 9.12
CA LYS A 744 14.05 -29.66 9.16
C LYS A 744 15.53 -29.43 9.41
N GLU A 745 16.21 -28.74 8.52
CA GLU A 745 17.65 -28.54 8.57
C GLU A 745 18.07 -27.27 7.81
N ILE A 746 19.26 -26.82 8.08
CA ILE A 746 19.90 -25.73 7.37
C ILE A 746 21.14 -26.29 6.68
N ARG A 747 21.30 -26.00 5.40
CA ARG A 747 22.52 -26.33 4.65
C ARG A 747 23.26 -25.08 4.29
N CYS A 748 24.52 -25.02 4.69
CA CYS A 748 25.33 -23.83 4.47
C CYS A 748 26.53 -24.16 3.56
N PRO A 749 26.82 -23.32 2.57
CA PRO A 749 28.05 -23.40 1.78
C PRO A 749 29.28 -23.19 2.68
N ASP A 750 30.44 -23.67 2.24
CA ASP A 750 31.68 -23.49 3.00
C ASP A 750 32.09 -22.01 3.10
N ALA A 751 31.78 -21.22 2.11
CA ALA A 751 32.06 -19.77 2.09
C ALA A 751 31.22 -19.03 3.14
N PRO A 752 31.85 -18.28 4.07
CA PRO A 752 31.16 -17.66 5.22
C PRO A 752 30.14 -16.58 4.80
N ASP A 753 30.31 -15.93 3.65
CA ASP A 753 29.50 -14.81 3.19
C ASP A 753 28.28 -15.25 2.34
N GLN A 754 28.13 -16.55 2.11
CA GLN A 754 26.99 -17.07 1.34
C GLN A 754 25.81 -17.41 2.24
N GLN A 755 24.61 -17.20 1.69
CA GLN A 755 23.36 -17.59 2.33
C GLN A 755 23.23 -19.10 2.43
N CYS A 756 22.60 -19.55 3.50
CA CYS A 756 22.26 -20.94 3.73
C CYS A 756 20.88 -21.26 3.16
N LYS A 757 20.60 -22.54 3.01
CA LYS A 757 19.29 -23.05 2.59
C LYS A 757 18.58 -23.70 3.77
N LEU A 758 17.48 -23.12 4.17
CA LEU A 758 16.54 -23.69 5.15
C LEU A 758 15.58 -24.61 4.41
N SER A 759 15.47 -25.85 4.83
CA SER A 759 14.50 -26.81 4.30
C SER A 759 13.38 -27.08 5.30
N GLY A 760 12.16 -27.25 4.77
CA GLY A 760 10.99 -27.47 5.60
C GLY A 760 9.69 -27.58 4.79
N THR A 761 8.57 -27.62 5.49
CA THR A 761 7.22 -27.56 4.90
C THR A 761 6.47 -26.38 5.47
N ASN A 762 5.52 -25.85 4.71
CA ASN A 762 4.72 -24.67 5.07
C ASN A 762 5.59 -23.42 5.35
N LEU A 763 6.73 -23.28 4.66
CA LEU A 763 7.63 -22.15 4.84
C LEU A 763 6.98 -20.78 4.52
N PHE A 764 5.84 -20.78 3.82
CA PHE A 764 5.03 -19.59 3.59
C PHE A 764 4.47 -18.97 4.88
N LEU A 765 4.47 -19.71 6.00
CA LEU A 765 4.07 -19.20 7.31
C LEU A 765 5.14 -18.31 7.95
N LEU A 766 6.35 -18.34 7.42
CA LEU A 766 7.38 -17.37 7.80
C LEU A 766 7.12 -16.04 7.11
N ASP A 767 7.29 -14.96 7.86
CA ASP A 767 7.34 -13.60 7.33
C ASP A 767 8.77 -13.26 6.90
N SER A 768 9.71 -13.45 7.80
CA SER A 768 11.11 -13.13 7.58
C SER A 768 12.03 -13.92 8.53
N VAL A 769 13.31 -14.03 8.15
CA VAL A 769 14.33 -14.79 8.87
C VAL A 769 15.59 -13.94 9.05
N ALA A 770 16.16 -13.94 10.25
CA ALA A 770 17.38 -13.23 10.60
C ALA A 770 18.41 -14.12 11.31
N SER A 771 19.70 -13.73 11.31
CA SER A 771 20.78 -14.43 11.99
C SER A 771 20.99 -13.98 13.44
N ASN A 772 20.28 -12.94 13.90
CA ASN A 772 20.50 -12.33 15.22
C ASN A 772 19.19 -11.88 15.88
N ALA A 773 19.23 -11.76 17.21
CA ALA A 773 18.08 -11.40 18.04
C ALA A 773 17.55 -9.97 17.78
N GLN A 774 18.40 -9.06 17.34
CA GLN A 774 18.03 -7.69 17.00
C GLN A 774 17.25 -7.62 15.68
N PHE A 775 17.14 -8.75 14.98
CA PHE A 775 16.45 -8.88 13.71
C PHE A 775 16.96 -7.89 12.65
N THR A 776 18.28 -7.66 12.64
CA THR A 776 18.93 -6.78 11.66
C THR A 776 19.12 -7.49 10.34
N SER A 777 18.82 -6.81 9.23
CA SER A 777 18.94 -7.35 7.87
C SER A 777 18.18 -8.67 7.66
N PRO A 778 16.89 -8.75 7.97
CA PRO A 778 16.12 -9.96 7.77
C PRO A 778 15.96 -10.29 6.29
N VAL A 779 15.88 -11.55 5.97
CA VAL A 779 15.50 -12.04 4.65
C VAL A 779 13.98 -12.26 4.66
N PRO A 780 13.19 -11.49 3.89
CA PRO A 780 11.76 -11.66 3.82
C PRO A 780 11.40 -12.92 3.01
N VAL A 781 10.34 -13.58 3.42
CA VAL A 781 9.74 -14.67 2.64
C VAL A 781 8.70 -14.09 1.69
N PRO A 782 8.82 -14.27 0.37
CA PRO A 782 7.86 -13.72 -0.57
C PRO A 782 6.42 -14.14 -0.29
N VAL A 783 5.47 -13.25 -0.58
CA VAL A 783 4.05 -13.60 -0.52
C VAL A 783 3.76 -14.66 -1.59
N GLY A 784 3.00 -15.70 -1.20
CA GLY A 784 2.72 -16.81 -2.11
C GLY A 784 3.88 -17.82 -2.29
N PHE A 785 4.87 -17.81 -1.39
CA PHE A 785 5.96 -18.76 -1.40
C PHE A 785 5.43 -20.20 -1.21
N VAL A 786 5.71 -21.08 -2.16
CA VAL A 786 5.27 -22.50 -2.13
C VAL A 786 6.45 -23.49 -2.07
N GLY A 787 7.67 -22.97 -1.98
CA GLY A 787 8.88 -23.78 -1.96
C GLY A 787 9.08 -24.54 -0.65
N SER A 788 9.81 -25.66 -0.72
CA SER A 788 10.28 -26.43 0.47
C SER A 788 11.67 -26.02 0.94
N THR A 789 12.33 -25.08 0.24
CA THR A 789 13.64 -24.54 0.58
C THR A 789 13.64 -23.03 0.46
N LEU A 790 14.22 -22.35 1.45
CA LEU A 790 14.32 -20.90 1.52
C LEU A 790 15.77 -20.49 1.75
N ASN A 791 16.22 -19.47 1.04
CA ASN A 791 17.53 -18.88 1.33
C ASN A 791 17.43 -18.04 2.61
N VAL A 792 18.34 -18.31 3.55
CA VAL A 792 18.34 -17.66 4.86
C VAL A 792 19.75 -17.14 5.18
N PRO A 793 19.87 -16.12 6.02
CA PRO A 793 21.19 -15.70 6.48
C PRO A 793 21.84 -16.84 7.26
N ARG A 794 23.17 -16.90 7.24
CA ARG A 794 23.90 -17.92 7.99
C ARG A 794 23.59 -17.81 9.49
N PRO A 795 23.14 -18.90 10.13
CA PRO A 795 22.78 -18.89 11.55
C PRO A 795 24.02 -18.71 12.44
N ASN A 796 23.81 -18.18 13.62
CA ASN A 796 24.82 -18.17 14.67
C ASN A 796 24.78 -19.52 15.43
N GLY A 797 25.68 -20.42 15.08
CA GLY A 797 25.60 -21.82 15.53
C GLY A 797 24.42 -22.55 14.90
N THR A 798 23.51 -23.07 15.72
CA THR A 798 22.29 -23.78 15.29
C THR A 798 21.02 -22.92 15.40
N LEU A 799 21.17 -21.64 15.74
CA LEU A 799 20.05 -20.76 16.08
C LEU A 799 19.74 -19.79 14.93
N LEU A 800 18.50 -19.79 14.48
CA LEU A 800 17.90 -18.77 13.61
C LEU A 800 16.83 -17.99 14.35
N TYR A 801 16.69 -16.75 13.99
CA TYR A 801 15.61 -15.87 14.44
C TYR A 801 14.58 -15.71 13.31
N ILE A 802 13.33 -15.93 13.63
CA ILE A 802 12.26 -15.95 12.66
C ILE A 802 11.10 -15.08 13.11
N LYS A 803 10.39 -14.53 12.18
CA LYS A 803 9.05 -13.95 12.38
C LYS A 803 8.03 -14.76 11.63
N LEU A 804 6.91 -14.99 12.29
CA LEU A 804 5.77 -15.69 11.71
C LEU A 804 4.86 -14.68 11.02
N ARG A 805 4.23 -15.04 9.91
CA ARG A 805 3.21 -14.20 9.25
C ARG A 805 1.99 -13.97 10.13
N ASP A 806 1.67 -14.96 10.95
CA ASP A 806 0.53 -14.87 11.85
C ASP A 806 0.83 -13.97 13.07
N ASP A 807 2.13 -13.70 13.35
CA ASP A 807 2.58 -12.72 14.35
C ASP A 807 3.91 -12.08 13.96
N PRO A 808 3.92 -11.09 13.08
CA PRO A 808 5.14 -10.43 12.63
C PRO A 808 5.75 -9.49 13.67
N ALA A 809 5.05 -9.21 14.77
CA ALA A 809 5.53 -8.35 15.84
C ALA A 809 6.61 -9.05 16.68
N ASN A 810 6.44 -10.34 16.96
CA ASN A 810 7.31 -11.11 17.83
C ASN A 810 8.42 -11.83 17.05
N VAL A 811 9.59 -11.95 17.69
CA VAL A 811 10.73 -12.69 17.14
C VAL A 811 10.82 -14.02 17.86
N SER A 812 10.63 -15.10 17.14
CA SER A 812 10.78 -16.46 17.59
C SER A 812 12.15 -17.00 17.20
N THR A 813 12.60 -18.08 17.83
CA THR A 813 13.88 -18.72 17.53
C THR A 813 13.66 -20.14 17.02
N ALA A 814 14.50 -20.57 16.10
CA ALA A 814 14.51 -21.94 15.60
C ALA A 814 15.87 -22.57 15.81
N VAL A 815 15.88 -23.74 16.45
CA VAL A 815 17.10 -24.53 16.66
C VAL A 815 17.12 -25.69 15.68
N LEU A 816 18.05 -25.64 14.74
CA LEU A 816 18.11 -26.58 13.63
C LEU A 816 19.53 -27.12 13.42
N PRO A 817 19.68 -28.37 12.96
CA PRO A 817 20.98 -28.88 12.54
C PRO A 817 21.48 -28.10 11.33
N VAL A 818 22.71 -27.66 11.40
CA VAL A 818 23.42 -26.99 10.31
C VAL A 818 24.36 -28.00 9.66
N LEU A 819 24.11 -28.27 8.40
CA LEU A 819 24.84 -29.23 7.58
C LEU A 819 25.62 -28.51 6.48
N PRO A 820 26.73 -29.03 6.02
CA PRO A 820 27.41 -28.50 4.84
C PRO A 820 26.52 -28.70 3.60
N GLU A 821 26.60 -27.75 2.69
CA GLU A 821 25.98 -27.90 1.38
C GLU A 821 26.94 -28.71 0.50
N ASN A 822 26.57 -29.95 0.17
CA ASN A 822 27.36 -30.82 -0.72
C ASN A 822 27.29 -30.34 -2.17
#